data_2c23e871efbca34cbe63f64b7a8be534
#
_entry.id   2c23e871efbca34cbe63f64b7a8be534
#
_cell.length_a   1.000
_cell.length_b   1.000
_cell.length_c   1.000
_cell.angle_alpha   90.00
_cell.angle_beta   90.00
_cell.angle_gamma   90.00
#
_symmetry.space_group_name_H-M   'P 1'
#
loop_
_entity.id
_entity.type
_entity.pdbx_description
1 polymer ?
#
loop_
_entity_poly.entity_id
_entity_poly.type
_entity_poly.pdbx_seq_one_letter_code
_entity_poly.pdbx_strand_id
1 'polypeptide(L)'
;MFSRDEVLGGLPARRASTVLAAIEGTTARLAKASRINRASYIGERTAAEREREFLAALASGAAQATSRPITELERFAPGWADQVPDDPGVRAAIARLLAAKHRFRKADIPALRAALGLEEPSVAEAYQRLHAAPISTIYADSLPLQQRLRWQLSRTAARFDQLSPFWIAYFLAITETLGEGIMSIPLALAGLGPLPGVLLLLIIGGVNLVTMGAMTEAIVRSGSMRYGTAYFARFVTELLGRVPSSALSIALALFNVVTFYVYFLGFGSVLTGATGVPLGVWILVLFAVNIAVLRKESLDDTIASAVVIGLINLGLVAAITVIALVNVDPANLAYVDVPFLSSGPADLAIVGLVFGVLLVAFFSHTSAANASKLVLTLEPSGRSLLWGNLAALATIIALYCAATVAILGVLGPEPLLGTRGTAITPLADALGPVVNVIGSTYVVLAIGIGSLYVTLGLYNQVIELLPRPTGSSGGVLARLSQTRRGRLAAGFAPAAALVVALEIVVLAGEDNFIGPIAIGGALAVPLITGLFPMLLVHAARRKAEYVPGRVIGLLGHPVVVVVLLAVFIVAMLAHGLVIWEGPLERAAAVVMSAFSGGIIAWVWRSGAFRRRAVVELRRDHRLRRTTVSVTAGGAVLTPERTVDPSTGAISTSVPNGAWRELRVWPHEVSDDGWSTGLPADIALHENGATTHVRLAASDDPHVLAIDGLGTQVVIQLASEEPV
;
A
#
# COMPACT_ATOMS: atom_id res chain seq x y z
N MET A 1 22.43 -0.41 -36.64
CA MET A 1 21.16 -1.17 -36.66
C MET A 1 21.44 -2.53 -37.26
N PHE A 2 21.34 -3.58 -36.48
CA PHE A 2 21.70 -4.93 -36.96
C PHE A 2 20.57 -5.52 -37.81
N SER A 3 20.84 -6.10 -38.97
CA SER A 3 19.82 -6.82 -39.72
C SER A 3 19.54 -8.19 -39.09
N ARG A 4 18.31 -8.69 -39.26
CA ARG A 4 17.88 -10.01 -38.76
C ARG A 4 18.82 -11.12 -39.24
N ASP A 5 19.22 -11.01 -40.50
CA ASP A 5 20.02 -12.01 -41.17
C ASP A 5 21.51 -11.96 -40.75
N GLU A 6 22.01 -10.77 -40.36
CA GLU A 6 23.37 -10.61 -39.82
C GLU A 6 23.51 -11.20 -38.42
N VAL A 7 22.48 -11.05 -37.56
CA VAL A 7 22.48 -11.54 -36.16
C VAL A 7 22.23 -13.06 -36.12
N LEU A 8 21.36 -13.54 -36.99
CA LEU A 8 20.94 -14.95 -37.06
C LEU A 8 21.66 -15.73 -38.14
N GLY A 9 22.53 -15.06 -38.93
CA GLY A 9 23.29 -15.67 -40.01
C GLY A 9 24.13 -16.84 -39.52
N GLY A 10 23.79 -18.03 -40.00
CA GLY A 10 24.44 -19.30 -39.62
C GLY A 10 23.64 -20.15 -38.59
N LEU A 11 22.50 -19.67 -38.07
CA LEU A 11 21.63 -20.51 -37.28
C LEU A 11 20.53 -21.17 -38.14
N PRO A 12 20.26 -22.48 -37.97
CA PRO A 12 19.10 -23.12 -38.61
C PRO A 12 17.80 -22.40 -38.23
N ALA A 13 16.89 -22.21 -39.19
CA ALA A 13 15.63 -21.44 -39.00
C ALA A 13 14.80 -21.83 -37.76
N ARG A 14 14.76 -23.12 -37.43
CA ARG A 14 14.12 -23.64 -36.21
C ARG A 14 14.80 -23.16 -34.92
N ARG A 15 16.12 -23.07 -34.90
CA ARG A 15 16.87 -22.55 -33.73
C ARG A 15 16.75 -21.03 -33.62
N ALA A 16 16.74 -20.33 -34.74
CA ALA A 16 16.55 -18.90 -34.80
C ALA A 16 15.18 -18.47 -34.21
N SER A 17 14.09 -19.15 -34.57
CA SER A 17 12.77 -18.89 -34.03
C SER A 17 12.65 -19.17 -32.50
N THR A 18 13.27 -20.25 -32.05
CA THR A 18 13.30 -20.63 -30.63
C THR A 18 14.12 -19.62 -29.80
N VAL A 19 15.23 -19.14 -30.35
CA VAL A 19 16.09 -18.12 -29.75
C VAL A 19 15.35 -16.78 -29.66
N LEU A 20 14.69 -16.37 -30.74
CA LEU A 20 13.88 -15.14 -30.75
C LEU A 20 12.73 -15.20 -29.76
N ALA A 21 11.95 -16.27 -29.73
CA ALA A 21 10.87 -16.45 -28.76
C ALA A 21 11.38 -16.44 -27.31
N ALA A 22 12.55 -17.03 -27.07
CA ALA A 22 13.17 -17.03 -25.75
C ALA A 22 13.69 -15.64 -25.36
N ILE A 23 14.21 -14.82 -26.32
CA ILE A 23 14.61 -13.42 -26.09
C ILE A 23 13.38 -12.58 -25.81
N GLU A 24 12.34 -12.67 -26.64
CA GLU A 24 11.09 -11.96 -26.45
C GLU A 24 10.48 -12.27 -25.07
N GLY A 25 10.44 -13.53 -24.69
CA GLY A 25 9.95 -13.95 -23.37
C GLY A 25 10.83 -13.49 -22.21
N THR A 26 12.15 -13.36 -22.40
CA THR A 26 13.06 -12.84 -21.35
C THR A 26 13.01 -11.33 -21.31
N THR A 27 12.96 -10.67 -22.46
CA THR A 27 12.85 -9.22 -22.57
C THR A 27 11.52 -8.74 -22.00
N ALA A 28 10.41 -9.44 -22.27
CA ALA A 28 9.12 -9.14 -21.68
C ALA A 28 9.11 -9.34 -20.15
N ARG A 29 9.79 -10.37 -19.64
CA ARG A 29 9.96 -10.62 -18.20
C ARG A 29 10.84 -9.59 -17.53
N LEU A 30 11.94 -9.20 -18.16
CA LEU A 30 12.83 -8.16 -17.67
C LEU A 30 12.16 -6.78 -17.73
N ALA A 31 11.40 -6.49 -18.79
CA ALA A 31 10.59 -5.29 -18.89
C ALA A 31 9.54 -5.21 -17.78
N LYS A 32 8.87 -6.33 -17.48
CA LYS A 32 7.92 -6.43 -16.37
C LYS A 32 8.60 -6.27 -15.02
N ALA A 33 9.70 -6.96 -14.78
CA ALA A 33 10.50 -6.87 -13.55
C ALA A 33 11.03 -5.46 -13.32
N SER A 34 11.48 -4.77 -14.36
CA SER A 34 12.00 -3.40 -14.22
C SER A 34 10.92 -2.34 -14.05
N ARG A 35 9.70 -2.56 -14.57
CA ARG A 35 8.56 -1.68 -14.23
C ARG A 35 8.23 -1.74 -12.73
N ILE A 36 8.40 -2.90 -12.14
CA ILE A 36 8.23 -3.14 -10.71
C ILE A 36 9.47 -2.62 -9.96
N ASN A 37 10.68 -2.87 -10.46
CA ASN A 37 11.94 -2.44 -9.83
C ASN A 37 12.21 -0.93 -9.86
N ARG A 38 11.55 -0.12 -10.70
CA ARG A 38 11.61 1.34 -10.57
C ARG A 38 10.86 1.87 -9.34
N ALA A 39 9.93 1.07 -8.82
CA ALA A 39 9.28 1.30 -7.54
C ALA A 39 10.06 0.68 -6.37
N SER A 40 11.14 -0.03 -6.63
CA SER A 40 11.79 -0.87 -5.63
C SER A 40 13.08 -0.29 -5.06
N TYR A 41 13.31 -0.58 -3.86
CA TYR A 41 14.13 -0.17 -2.74
C TYR A 41 15.63 -0.29 -2.82
N ILE A 42 16.17 -1.00 -3.72
CA ILE A 42 17.60 -1.24 -3.73
C ILE A 42 18.21 -0.25 -4.71
N GLY A 43 18.48 0.95 -4.23
CA GLY A 43 19.11 2.04 -4.99
C GLY A 43 20.48 1.70 -5.59
N GLU A 44 20.97 0.49 -5.35
CA GLU A 44 22.10 -0.11 -6.03
C GLU A 44 21.68 -1.47 -6.58
N ARG A 45 21.40 -1.52 -7.86
CA ARG A 45 21.22 -2.78 -8.58
C ARG A 45 22.43 -3.65 -8.36
N THR A 46 22.21 -4.93 -8.06
CA THR A 46 23.31 -5.88 -7.93
C THR A 46 24.07 -6.01 -9.26
N ALA A 47 25.34 -6.35 -9.21
CA ALA A 47 26.14 -6.54 -10.44
C ALA A 47 25.46 -7.50 -11.42
N ALA A 48 24.79 -8.55 -10.92
CA ALA A 48 24.10 -9.53 -11.75
C ALA A 48 22.79 -8.99 -12.38
N GLU A 49 22.12 -8.01 -11.79
CA GLU A 49 20.96 -7.33 -12.39
C GLU A 49 21.43 -6.38 -13.48
N ARG A 50 22.50 -5.63 -13.24
CA ARG A 50 23.16 -4.77 -14.23
C ARG A 50 23.65 -5.58 -15.43
N GLU A 51 24.25 -6.74 -15.18
CA GLU A 51 24.64 -7.66 -16.23
C GLU A 51 23.45 -8.14 -17.06
N ARG A 52 22.38 -8.60 -16.42
CA ARG A 52 21.20 -9.06 -17.14
C ARG A 52 20.57 -7.97 -17.98
N GLU A 53 20.53 -6.75 -17.47
CA GLU A 53 20.01 -5.61 -18.20
C GLU A 53 20.91 -5.25 -19.37
N PHE A 54 22.23 -5.26 -19.16
CA PHE A 54 23.20 -5.01 -20.22
C PHE A 54 23.14 -6.10 -21.29
N LEU A 55 23.12 -7.38 -20.88
CA LEU A 55 22.99 -8.51 -21.82
C LEU A 55 21.61 -8.54 -22.49
N ALA A 56 20.55 -8.13 -21.79
CA ALA A 56 19.24 -7.98 -22.38
C ALA A 56 19.18 -6.79 -23.33
N ALA A 57 19.86 -5.69 -23.04
CA ALA A 57 20.01 -4.56 -23.92
C ALA A 57 20.80 -4.95 -25.18
N LEU A 58 21.90 -5.67 -25.05
CA LEU A 58 22.65 -6.22 -26.17
C LEU A 58 21.82 -7.22 -26.99
N ALA A 59 21.13 -8.15 -26.32
CA ALA A 59 20.29 -9.16 -26.96
C ALA A 59 19.10 -8.55 -27.70
N SER A 60 18.55 -7.44 -27.22
CA SER A 60 17.43 -6.80 -27.89
C SER A 60 17.89 -5.83 -28.98
N GLY A 61 19.11 -5.30 -28.91
CA GLY A 61 19.76 -4.74 -30.09
C GLY A 61 19.80 -5.75 -31.22
N ALA A 62 20.10 -7.00 -30.91
CA ALA A 62 20.03 -8.10 -31.84
C ALA A 62 18.60 -8.45 -32.30
N ALA A 63 17.60 -8.37 -31.41
CA ALA A 63 16.20 -8.67 -31.70
C ALA A 63 15.49 -7.56 -32.49
N GLN A 64 15.96 -6.32 -32.43
CA GLN A 64 15.44 -5.19 -33.19
C GLN A 64 15.62 -5.28 -34.69
N ALA A 65 16.61 -6.02 -35.11
CA ALA A 65 16.71 -6.36 -36.52
C ALA A 65 15.45 -7.07 -37.07
N THR A 66 14.52 -7.47 -36.19
CA THR A 66 13.31 -8.23 -36.51
C THR A 66 12.01 -7.45 -36.51
N SER A 67 12.02 -6.10 -36.66
CA SER A 67 10.83 -5.29 -36.95
C SER A 67 9.86 -4.92 -35.80
N ARG A 68 10.23 -5.01 -34.53
CA ARG A 68 9.42 -4.45 -33.44
C ARG A 68 10.10 -3.22 -32.78
N PRO A 69 9.35 -2.15 -32.46
CA PRO A 69 9.93 -0.94 -31.92
C PRO A 69 10.50 -1.14 -30.52
N ILE A 70 11.67 -0.57 -30.30
CA ILE A 70 12.55 -0.68 -29.13
C ILE A 70 12.08 0.09 -27.92
N THR A 71 10.94 0.68 -27.96
CA THR A 71 10.43 1.60 -26.94
C THR A 71 10.50 1.07 -25.50
N GLU A 72 10.61 -0.24 -25.30
CA GLU A 72 10.74 -0.80 -23.94
C GLU A 72 12.19 -0.85 -23.43
N LEU A 73 13.18 -0.95 -24.29
CA LEU A 73 14.58 -1.05 -23.88
C LEU A 73 15.30 0.28 -23.77
N GLU A 74 14.94 1.24 -24.58
CA GLU A 74 15.39 2.61 -24.37
C GLU A 74 14.99 3.16 -22.99
N ARG A 75 13.91 2.62 -22.41
CA ARG A 75 13.52 2.92 -21.03
C ARG A 75 14.51 2.41 -19.98
N PHE A 76 15.20 1.32 -20.23
CA PHE A 76 16.14 0.73 -19.29
C PHE A 76 17.53 1.32 -19.39
N ALA A 77 17.90 1.72 -20.58
CA ALA A 77 19.19 2.30 -20.91
C ALA A 77 19.03 3.29 -22.08
N PRO A 78 18.58 4.56 -21.80
CA PRO A 78 18.43 5.56 -22.85
C PRO A 78 19.73 5.72 -23.63
N GLY A 79 19.66 5.68 -24.97
CA GLY A 79 20.82 5.79 -25.86
C GLY A 79 21.74 4.57 -25.89
N TRP A 80 21.29 3.40 -25.41
CA TRP A 80 22.10 2.18 -25.44
C TRP A 80 22.47 1.73 -26.86
N ALA A 81 21.58 1.93 -27.83
CA ALA A 81 21.81 1.59 -29.23
C ALA A 81 23.02 2.33 -29.83
N ASP A 82 23.21 3.57 -29.40
CA ASP A 82 24.33 4.42 -29.83
C ASP A 82 25.65 4.04 -29.14
N GLN A 83 25.57 3.21 -28.08
CA GLN A 83 26.71 2.83 -27.27
C GLN A 83 27.23 1.41 -27.55
N VAL A 84 26.48 0.60 -28.30
CA VAL A 84 26.93 -0.71 -28.77
C VAL A 84 27.83 -0.52 -30.01
N PRO A 85 29.08 -0.97 -30.00
CA PRO A 85 29.95 -0.86 -31.16
C PRO A 85 29.34 -1.55 -32.37
N ASP A 86 29.43 -0.91 -33.53
CA ASP A 86 29.01 -1.50 -34.82
C ASP A 86 30.08 -2.46 -35.35
N ASP A 87 30.46 -3.44 -34.50
CA ASP A 87 31.51 -4.42 -34.74
C ASP A 87 30.91 -5.77 -35.10
N PRO A 88 31.36 -6.41 -36.23
CA PRO A 88 30.92 -7.73 -36.60
C PRO A 88 31.20 -8.81 -35.54
N GLY A 89 32.27 -8.64 -34.74
CA GLY A 89 32.62 -9.55 -33.64
C GLY A 89 31.63 -9.51 -32.51
N VAL A 90 31.18 -8.29 -32.12
CA VAL A 90 30.15 -8.10 -31.11
C VAL A 90 28.81 -8.66 -31.59
N ARG A 91 28.47 -8.48 -32.87
CA ARG A 91 27.27 -9.06 -33.50
C ARG A 91 27.29 -10.58 -33.48
N ALA A 92 28.40 -11.18 -33.84
CA ALA A 92 28.59 -12.64 -33.81
C ALA A 92 28.56 -13.19 -32.37
N ALA A 93 29.06 -12.43 -31.42
CA ALA A 93 29.04 -12.78 -30.00
C ALA A 93 27.61 -12.72 -29.41
N ILE A 94 26.84 -11.71 -29.77
CA ILE A 94 25.40 -11.61 -29.40
C ILE A 94 24.64 -12.81 -30.00
N ALA A 95 24.88 -13.16 -31.26
CA ALA A 95 24.26 -14.33 -31.89
C ALA A 95 24.62 -15.64 -31.16
N ARG A 96 25.86 -15.79 -30.71
CA ARG A 96 26.31 -16.96 -29.91
C ARG A 96 25.68 -16.96 -28.50
N LEU A 97 25.56 -15.81 -27.85
CA LEU A 97 24.84 -15.66 -26.58
C LEU A 97 23.39 -16.12 -26.72
N LEU A 98 22.72 -15.68 -27.77
CA LEU A 98 21.35 -16.06 -28.07
C LEU A 98 21.19 -17.55 -28.34
N ALA A 99 22.16 -18.15 -28.98
CA ALA A 99 22.20 -19.61 -29.26
C ALA A 99 22.48 -20.44 -27.99
N ALA A 100 23.33 -19.93 -27.07
CA ALA A 100 23.71 -20.61 -25.81
C ALA A 100 22.70 -20.48 -24.66
N LYS A 101 21.66 -19.74 -24.84
CA LYS A 101 20.72 -19.25 -23.80
C LYS A 101 20.09 -20.31 -22.89
N HIS A 102 19.92 -21.54 -23.32
CA HIS A 102 19.31 -22.60 -22.49
C HIS A 102 20.26 -23.23 -21.47
N ARG A 103 21.53 -22.84 -21.45
CA ARG A 103 22.56 -23.47 -20.61
C ARG A 103 23.54 -22.50 -19.99
N PHE A 104 23.07 -21.35 -19.56
CA PHE A 104 23.93 -20.39 -18.85
C PHE A 104 24.42 -21.01 -17.54
N ARG A 105 25.53 -21.71 -17.62
CA ARG A 105 26.27 -22.20 -16.46
C ARG A 105 27.38 -21.21 -16.12
N LYS A 106 27.74 -21.17 -14.84
CA LYS A 106 28.84 -20.36 -14.33
C LYS A 106 30.17 -20.55 -15.11
N ALA A 107 30.38 -21.76 -15.64
CA ALA A 107 31.54 -22.11 -16.48
C ALA A 107 31.52 -21.46 -17.85
N ASP A 108 30.37 -21.01 -18.36
CA ASP A 108 30.25 -20.44 -19.72
C ASP A 108 30.51 -18.93 -19.74
N ILE A 109 30.59 -18.30 -18.57
CA ILE A 109 30.78 -16.85 -18.42
C ILE A 109 32.10 -16.36 -19.02
N PRO A 110 33.28 -17.01 -18.79
CA PRO A 110 34.53 -16.56 -19.38
C PRO A 110 34.53 -16.66 -20.93
N ALA A 111 33.97 -17.73 -21.46
CA ALA A 111 33.88 -17.93 -22.92
C ALA A 111 32.93 -16.91 -23.56
N LEU A 112 31.86 -16.58 -22.86
CA LEU A 112 30.91 -15.56 -23.24
C LEU A 112 31.53 -14.16 -23.19
N ARG A 113 32.34 -13.89 -22.18
CA ARG A 113 33.08 -12.65 -21.98
C ARG A 113 33.99 -12.38 -23.16
N ALA A 114 34.81 -13.37 -23.50
CA ALA A 114 35.71 -13.30 -24.66
C ALA A 114 34.93 -13.17 -25.99
N ALA A 115 33.82 -13.92 -26.12
CA ALA A 115 32.98 -13.91 -27.32
C ALA A 115 32.21 -12.58 -27.52
N LEU A 116 31.87 -11.87 -26.45
CA LEU A 116 31.19 -10.56 -26.49
C LEU A 116 32.19 -9.39 -26.64
N GLY A 117 33.48 -9.63 -26.64
CA GLY A 117 34.49 -8.58 -26.64
C GLY A 117 34.39 -7.67 -25.40
N LEU A 118 33.85 -8.19 -24.26
CA LEU A 118 33.68 -7.39 -23.05
C LEU A 118 35.01 -6.94 -22.44
N GLU A 119 36.12 -7.41 -22.95
CA GLU A 119 37.46 -6.96 -22.63
C GLU A 119 37.90 -5.74 -23.45
N GLU A 120 37.13 -5.40 -24.49
CA GLU A 120 37.42 -4.21 -25.27
C GLU A 120 37.09 -2.92 -24.52
N PRO A 121 37.96 -1.89 -24.60
CA PRO A 121 37.76 -0.63 -23.90
C PRO A 121 36.41 0.02 -24.20
N SER A 122 35.95 -0.03 -25.43
CA SER A 122 34.69 0.55 -25.89
C SER A 122 33.45 -0.08 -25.20
N VAL A 123 33.47 -1.40 -25.00
CA VAL A 123 32.36 -2.12 -24.31
C VAL A 123 32.42 -1.88 -22.81
N ALA A 124 33.64 -1.86 -22.24
CA ALA A 124 33.83 -1.53 -20.83
C ALA A 124 33.35 -0.10 -20.50
N GLU A 125 33.64 0.86 -21.37
CA GLU A 125 33.20 2.24 -21.24
C GLU A 125 31.68 2.39 -21.40
N ALA A 126 31.08 1.67 -22.36
CA ALA A 126 29.62 1.65 -22.54
C ALA A 126 28.93 1.08 -21.30
N TYR A 127 29.45 -0.02 -20.74
CA TYR A 127 28.95 -0.59 -19.52
C TYR A 127 29.08 0.37 -18.33
N GLN A 128 30.24 1.02 -18.18
CA GLN A 128 30.47 1.98 -17.09
C GLN A 128 29.55 3.20 -17.21
N ARG A 129 29.26 3.67 -18.43
CA ARG A 129 28.30 4.78 -18.64
C ARG A 129 26.87 4.37 -18.29
N LEU A 130 26.45 3.16 -18.68
CA LEU A 130 25.10 2.65 -18.42
C LEU A 130 24.84 2.34 -16.95
N HIS A 131 25.85 1.84 -16.24
CA HIS A 131 25.66 1.27 -14.91
C HIS A 131 26.46 1.96 -13.81
N ALA A 132 27.23 3.01 -14.13
CA ALA A 132 28.13 3.70 -13.20
C ALA A 132 29.06 2.76 -12.40
N ALA A 133 29.41 1.60 -13.00
CA ALA A 133 30.21 0.56 -12.39
C ALA A 133 31.15 -0.07 -13.43
N PRO A 134 32.38 -0.49 -13.07
CA PRO A 134 33.28 -1.16 -14.00
C PRO A 134 32.73 -2.51 -14.42
N ILE A 135 33.05 -2.94 -15.66
CA ILE A 135 32.56 -4.19 -16.23
C ILE A 135 32.97 -5.44 -15.41
N SER A 136 34.04 -5.35 -14.65
CA SER A 136 34.47 -6.40 -13.72
C SER A 136 33.43 -6.72 -12.64
N THR A 137 32.51 -5.80 -12.37
CA THR A 137 31.42 -6.02 -11.40
C THR A 137 30.34 -6.97 -11.92
N ILE A 138 30.38 -7.32 -13.20
CA ILE A 138 29.55 -8.39 -13.82
C ILE A 138 29.84 -9.75 -13.15
N TYR A 139 31.10 -10.00 -12.79
CA TYR A 139 31.58 -11.33 -12.37
C TYR A 139 31.53 -11.48 -10.86
N ALA A 140 30.46 -12.03 -10.41
CA ALA A 140 30.03 -12.08 -9.01
C ALA A 140 30.80 -13.07 -8.11
N ASP A 141 31.84 -13.73 -8.59
CA ASP A 141 32.62 -14.68 -7.76
C ASP A 141 33.39 -13.99 -6.64
N SER A 142 33.60 -12.66 -6.76
CA SER A 142 34.24 -11.80 -5.78
C SER A 142 33.27 -10.97 -4.94
N LEU A 143 31.96 -11.15 -5.06
CA LEU A 143 30.99 -10.35 -4.32
C LEU A 143 31.06 -10.67 -2.82
N PRO A 144 31.13 -9.66 -1.94
CA PRO A 144 31.00 -9.83 -0.49
C PRO A 144 29.68 -10.56 -0.14
N LEU A 145 29.70 -11.31 0.96
CA LEU A 145 28.53 -12.08 1.44
C LEU A 145 27.24 -11.25 1.46
N GLN A 146 27.35 -9.99 1.88
CA GLN A 146 26.22 -9.04 1.95
C GLN A 146 25.61 -8.76 0.56
N GLN A 147 26.44 -8.66 -0.50
CA GLN A 147 25.94 -8.46 -1.85
C GLN A 147 25.37 -9.76 -2.45
N ARG A 148 25.91 -10.93 -2.09
CA ARG A 148 25.32 -12.23 -2.48
C ARG A 148 23.95 -12.44 -1.85
N LEU A 149 23.79 -12.10 -0.56
CA LEU A 149 22.50 -12.17 0.11
C LEU A 149 21.49 -11.21 -0.49
N ARG A 150 21.89 -9.97 -0.77
CA ARG A 150 21.06 -9.00 -1.49
C ARG A 150 20.63 -9.52 -2.86
N TRP A 151 21.54 -10.12 -3.60
CA TRP A 151 21.23 -10.69 -4.91
C TRP A 151 20.28 -11.90 -4.83
N GLN A 152 20.45 -12.77 -3.84
CA GLN A 152 19.52 -13.87 -3.60
C GLN A 152 18.12 -13.35 -3.21
N LEU A 153 18.06 -12.33 -2.36
CA LEU A 153 16.82 -11.67 -1.97
C LEU A 153 16.16 -10.99 -3.18
N SER A 154 16.91 -10.24 -3.99
CA SER A 154 16.35 -9.61 -5.19
C SER A 154 15.90 -10.61 -6.25
N ARG A 155 16.60 -11.77 -6.38
CA ARG A 155 16.17 -12.86 -7.26
C ARG A 155 14.91 -13.54 -6.77
N THR A 156 14.75 -13.66 -5.46
CA THR A 156 13.52 -14.17 -4.84
C THR A 156 12.41 -13.13 -4.99
N ALA A 157 12.70 -11.86 -4.74
CA ALA A 157 11.79 -10.74 -4.99
C ALA A 157 11.30 -10.72 -6.45
N ALA A 158 12.19 -10.85 -7.42
CA ALA A 158 11.82 -10.91 -8.85
C ALA A 158 10.91 -12.11 -9.22
N ARG A 159 10.90 -13.18 -8.43
CA ARG A 159 9.90 -14.26 -8.57
C ARG A 159 8.54 -13.85 -8.02
N PHE A 160 8.51 -13.09 -6.92
CA PHE A 160 7.27 -12.54 -6.37
C PHE A 160 6.68 -11.43 -7.24
N ASP A 161 7.50 -10.74 -8.04
CA ASP A 161 7.06 -9.77 -9.06
C ASP A 161 6.21 -10.41 -10.18
N GLN A 162 6.23 -11.74 -10.30
CA GLN A 162 5.40 -12.50 -11.24
C GLN A 162 4.06 -12.95 -10.63
N LEU A 163 3.79 -12.59 -9.38
CA LEU A 163 2.51 -12.90 -8.75
C LEU A 163 1.36 -12.23 -9.53
N SER A 164 0.23 -12.94 -9.59
CA SER A 164 -0.98 -12.32 -10.14
C SER A 164 -1.40 -11.12 -9.27
N PRO A 165 -2.11 -10.14 -9.84
CA PRO A 165 -2.59 -8.97 -9.10
C PRO A 165 -3.36 -9.33 -7.82
N PHE A 166 -4.06 -10.47 -7.81
CA PHE A 166 -4.75 -11.00 -6.63
C PHE A 166 -3.78 -11.27 -5.47
N TRP A 167 -2.69 -12.00 -5.71
CA TRP A 167 -1.73 -12.34 -4.67
C TRP A 167 -0.95 -11.13 -4.17
N ILE A 168 -0.72 -10.14 -5.03
CA ILE A 168 -0.11 -8.87 -4.62
C ILE A 168 -1.02 -8.15 -3.60
N ALA A 169 -2.32 -8.00 -3.92
CA ALA A 169 -3.27 -7.40 -3.00
C ALA A 169 -3.41 -8.20 -1.69
N TYR A 170 -3.47 -9.53 -1.80
CA TYR A 170 -3.60 -10.44 -0.68
C TYR A 170 -2.43 -10.30 0.32
N PHE A 171 -1.19 -10.43 -0.16
CA PHE A 171 -0.02 -10.39 0.74
C PHE A 171 0.26 -9.00 1.31
N LEU A 172 -0.02 -7.94 0.56
CA LEU A 172 0.07 -6.58 1.11
C LEU A 172 -0.91 -6.38 2.26
N ALA A 173 -2.16 -6.84 2.09
CA ALA A 173 -3.16 -6.78 3.15
C ALA A 173 -2.79 -7.66 4.36
N ILE A 174 -2.29 -8.89 4.15
CA ILE A 174 -1.77 -9.77 5.22
C ILE A 174 -0.67 -9.06 6.02
N THR A 175 0.31 -8.46 5.33
CA THR A 175 1.47 -7.81 5.98
C THR A 175 1.06 -6.62 6.83
N GLU A 176 0.07 -5.85 6.39
CA GLU A 176 -0.41 -4.66 7.10
C GLU A 176 -1.30 -5.04 8.30
N THR A 177 -2.08 -6.13 8.19
CA THR A 177 -3.04 -6.51 9.23
C THR A 177 -2.46 -7.46 10.26
N LEU A 178 -1.53 -8.34 9.85
CA LEU A 178 -0.95 -9.35 10.73
C LEU A 178 0.17 -8.72 11.59
N GLY A 179 -0.22 -7.90 12.56
CA GLY A 179 0.67 -7.19 13.47
C GLY A 179 0.44 -7.60 14.93
N GLU A 180 -0.15 -6.70 15.70
CA GLU A 180 -0.37 -6.87 17.14
C GLU A 180 -1.49 -7.84 17.53
N GLY A 181 -2.35 -8.27 16.60
CA GLY A 181 -3.57 -9.03 16.89
C GLY A 181 -3.34 -10.29 17.70
N ILE A 182 -2.36 -11.13 17.32
CA ILE A 182 -2.06 -12.37 18.09
C ILE A 182 -1.60 -12.09 19.52
N MET A 183 -1.05 -10.90 19.75
CA MET A 183 -0.52 -10.51 21.07
C MET A 183 -1.57 -9.86 21.97
N SER A 184 -2.54 -9.18 21.39
CA SER A 184 -3.53 -8.35 22.09
C SER A 184 -4.90 -9.00 22.19
N ILE A 185 -5.35 -9.74 21.17
CA ILE A 185 -6.69 -10.37 21.15
C ILE A 185 -6.91 -11.33 22.32
N PRO A 186 -6.00 -12.27 22.63
CA PRO A 186 -6.20 -13.19 23.76
C PRO A 186 -6.32 -12.47 25.10
N LEU A 187 -5.58 -11.34 25.28
CA LEU A 187 -5.67 -10.52 26.48
C LEU A 187 -7.05 -9.84 26.59
N ALA A 188 -7.54 -9.28 25.46
CA ALA A 188 -8.84 -8.61 25.45
C ALA A 188 -10.01 -9.58 25.67
N LEU A 189 -9.87 -10.83 25.27
CA LEU A 189 -10.91 -11.85 25.34
C LEU A 189 -10.77 -12.79 26.54
N ALA A 190 -9.72 -12.64 27.33
CA ALA A 190 -9.45 -13.53 28.47
C ALA A 190 -10.60 -13.60 29.47
N GLY A 191 -11.20 -12.44 29.78
CA GLY A 191 -12.32 -12.37 30.70
C GLY A 191 -13.61 -12.99 30.17
N LEU A 192 -13.80 -13.02 28.85
CA LEU A 192 -15.02 -13.59 28.22
C LEU A 192 -14.90 -15.10 27.96
N GLY A 193 -13.71 -15.57 27.68
CA GLY A 193 -13.45 -16.95 27.31
C GLY A 193 -13.41 -17.23 25.78
N PRO A 194 -12.97 -18.44 25.38
CA PRO A 194 -12.71 -18.77 23.98
C PRO A 194 -13.95 -18.69 23.08
N LEU A 195 -15.08 -19.27 23.50
CA LEU A 195 -16.28 -19.37 22.67
C LEU A 195 -16.94 -18.00 22.41
N PRO A 196 -17.23 -17.18 23.42
CA PRO A 196 -17.71 -15.81 23.18
C PRO A 196 -16.70 -14.97 22.41
N GLY A 197 -15.39 -15.14 22.67
CA GLY A 197 -14.33 -14.46 21.97
C GLY A 197 -14.33 -14.73 20.48
N VAL A 198 -14.44 -16.00 20.07
CA VAL A 198 -14.54 -16.38 18.65
C VAL A 198 -15.79 -15.80 18.00
N LEU A 199 -16.93 -15.80 18.70
CA LEU A 199 -18.16 -15.20 18.17
C LEU A 199 -17.99 -13.70 17.90
N LEU A 200 -17.37 -12.96 18.82
CA LEU A 200 -17.07 -11.54 18.66
C LEU A 200 -16.07 -11.27 17.53
N LEU A 201 -15.03 -12.11 17.40
CA LEU A 201 -14.10 -12.04 16.27
C LEU A 201 -14.81 -12.23 14.92
N LEU A 202 -15.72 -13.18 14.82
CA LEU A 202 -16.52 -13.41 13.60
C LEU A 202 -17.46 -12.23 13.30
N ILE A 203 -18.10 -11.67 14.31
CA ILE A 203 -19.03 -10.53 14.14
C ILE A 203 -18.24 -9.28 13.72
N ILE A 204 -17.23 -8.87 14.49
CA ILE A 204 -16.45 -7.67 14.21
C ILE A 204 -15.61 -7.85 12.94
N GLY A 205 -15.03 -9.04 12.72
CA GLY A 205 -14.34 -9.39 11.48
C GLY A 205 -15.27 -9.35 10.27
N GLY A 206 -16.50 -9.84 10.39
CA GLY A 206 -17.53 -9.75 9.35
C GLY A 206 -17.90 -8.31 9.00
N VAL A 207 -18.05 -7.44 9.99
CA VAL A 207 -18.24 -6.00 9.79
C VAL A 207 -17.04 -5.41 9.05
N ASN A 208 -15.83 -5.74 9.45
CA ASN A 208 -14.60 -5.26 8.77
C ASN A 208 -14.48 -5.79 7.34
N LEU A 209 -14.95 -7.02 7.03
CA LEU A 209 -15.02 -7.51 5.65
C LEU A 209 -15.91 -6.62 4.78
N VAL A 210 -17.07 -6.20 5.30
CA VAL A 210 -18.00 -5.31 4.57
C VAL A 210 -17.37 -3.94 4.36
N THR A 211 -16.79 -3.35 5.39
CA THR A 211 -16.18 -2.01 5.29
C THR A 211 -14.91 -2.01 4.44
N MET A 212 -14.10 -3.07 4.50
CA MET A 212 -12.94 -3.27 3.63
C MET A 212 -13.35 -3.40 2.16
N GLY A 213 -14.39 -4.19 1.89
CA GLY A 213 -14.96 -4.30 0.54
C GLY A 213 -15.48 -2.95 0.02
N ALA A 214 -16.17 -2.19 0.87
CA ALA A 214 -16.67 -0.85 0.55
C ALA A 214 -15.52 0.12 0.25
N MET A 215 -14.48 0.12 1.08
CA MET A 215 -13.29 0.93 0.87
C MET A 215 -12.60 0.60 -0.45
N THR A 216 -12.39 -0.68 -0.70
CA THR A 216 -11.75 -1.16 -1.93
C THR A 216 -12.58 -0.78 -3.17
N GLU A 217 -13.92 -0.93 -3.13
CA GLU A 217 -14.79 -0.51 -4.22
C GLU A 217 -14.67 1.00 -4.48
N ALA A 218 -14.67 1.82 -3.43
CA ALA A 218 -14.51 3.28 -3.56
C ALA A 218 -13.17 3.65 -4.21
N ILE A 219 -12.08 2.97 -3.82
CA ILE A 219 -10.74 3.16 -4.39
C ILE A 219 -10.70 2.79 -5.87
N VAL A 220 -11.27 1.61 -6.25
CA VAL A 220 -11.30 1.17 -7.65
C VAL A 220 -12.04 2.15 -8.55
N ARG A 221 -13.03 2.85 -8.00
CA ARG A 221 -13.82 3.87 -8.72
C ARG A 221 -13.07 5.20 -8.90
N SER A 222 -12.01 5.45 -8.16
CA SER A 222 -11.26 6.72 -8.18
C SER A 222 -10.12 6.68 -9.18
N GLY A 223 -10.08 7.66 -10.07
CA GLY A 223 -8.98 7.84 -11.02
C GLY A 223 -7.70 8.28 -10.33
N SER A 224 -7.77 9.17 -9.36
CA SER A 224 -6.60 9.66 -8.62
C SER A 224 -5.90 8.56 -7.84
N MET A 225 -6.65 7.60 -7.28
CA MET A 225 -6.07 6.43 -6.64
C MET A 225 -5.47 5.45 -7.65
N ARG A 226 -6.13 5.25 -8.79
CA ARG A 226 -5.67 4.37 -9.87
C ARG A 226 -4.31 4.79 -10.42
N TYR A 227 -4.10 6.07 -10.63
CA TYR A 227 -2.87 6.61 -11.22
C TYR A 227 -1.86 7.11 -10.18
N GLY A 228 -2.12 6.89 -8.90
CA GLY A 228 -1.20 7.24 -7.83
C GLY A 228 -0.99 8.74 -7.60
N THR A 229 -1.92 9.58 -8.07
CA THR A 229 -1.86 11.04 -7.90
C THR A 229 -2.43 11.50 -6.57
N ALA A 230 -3.15 10.63 -5.86
CA ALA A 230 -3.76 10.95 -4.58
C ALA A 230 -3.19 10.09 -3.46
N TYR A 231 -2.95 10.73 -2.32
CA TYR A 231 -2.89 10.09 -1.03
C TYR A 231 -4.32 9.95 -0.45
N PHE A 232 -4.46 9.19 0.62
CA PHE A 232 -5.76 8.88 1.22
C PHE A 232 -6.59 10.13 1.56
N ALA A 233 -5.97 11.17 2.12
CA ALA A 233 -6.63 12.43 2.43
C ALA A 233 -7.17 13.16 1.19
N ARG A 234 -6.41 13.17 0.08
CA ARG A 234 -6.86 13.76 -1.17
C ARG A 234 -8.04 12.99 -1.77
N PHE A 235 -8.01 11.66 -1.74
CA PHE A 235 -9.12 10.81 -2.16
C PHE A 235 -10.42 11.14 -1.41
N VAL A 236 -10.32 11.34 -0.08
CA VAL A 236 -11.47 11.78 0.74
C VAL A 236 -11.91 13.18 0.35
N THR A 237 -10.98 14.10 0.10
CA THR A 237 -11.29 15.47 -0.34
C THR A 237 -12.08 15.48 -1.65
N GLU A 238 -11.70 14.66 -2.61
CA GLU A 238 -12.37 14.57 -3.92
C GLU A 238 -13.81 14.06 -3.83
N LEU A 239 -14.10 13.17 -2.93
CA LEU A 239 -15.42 12.56 -2.77
C LEU A 239 -16.31 13.25 -1.74
N LEU A 240 -15.77 13.61 -0.59
CA LEU A 240 -16.51 14.10 0.58
C LEU A 240 -16.22 15.57 0.92
N GLY A 241 -15.14 16.16 0.39
CA GLY A 241 -14.74 17.54 0.67
C GLY A 241 -13.65 17.69 1.73
N ARG A 242 -13.18 18.92 1.94
CA ARG A 242 -12.03 19.24 2.79
C ARG A 242 -12.26 18.94 4.28
N VAL A 243 -13.44 19.26 4.82
CA VAL A 243 -13.72 19.08 6.26
C VAL A 243 -13.66 17.59 6.66
N PRO A 244 -14.33 16.65 5.97
CA PRO A 244 -14.17 15.23 6.25
C PRO A 244 -12.74 14.75 6.06
N SER A 245 -12.00 15.25 5.06
CA SER A 245 -10.61 14.91 4.84
C SER A 245 -9.72 15.31 6.01
N SER A 246 -9.89 16.54 6.55
CA SER A 246 -9.15 16.99 7.73
C SER A 246 -9.49 16.15 8.97
N ALA A 247 -10.76 15.77 9.13
CA ALA A 247 -11.20 14.90 10.21
C ALA A 247 -10.55 13.51 10.14
N LEU A 248 -10.48 12.93 8.95
CA LEU A 248 -9.76 11.66 8.72
C LEU A 248 -8.27 11.80 9.02
N SER A 249 -7.63 12.89 8.58
CA SER A 249 -6.20 13.14 8.84
C SER A 249 -5.91 13.21 10.34
N ILE A 250 -6.80 13.85 11.13
CA ILE A 250 -6.70 13.89 12.59
C ILE A 250 -6.87 12.49 13.19
N ALA A 251 -7.87 11.71 12.74
CA ALA A 251 -8.08 10.34 13.20
C ALA A 251 -6.88 9.44 12.90
N LEU A 252 -6.29 9.55 11.70
CA LEU A 252 -5.08 8.83 11.31
C LEU A 252 -3.87 9.25 12.14
N ALA A 253 -3.73 10.55 12.45
CA ALA A 253 -2.64 11.04 13.30
C ALA A 253 -2.75 10.46 14.72
N LEU A 254 -3.95 10.51 15.30
CA LEU A 254 -4.21 9.91 16.60
C LEU A 254 -3.94 8.41 16.60
N PHE A 255 -4.41 7.70 15.59
CA PHE A 255 -4.15 6.27 15.42
C PHE A 255 -2.64 5.98 15.31
N ASN A 256 -1.90 6.76 14.53
CA ASN A 256 -0.45 6.61 14.40
C ASN A 256 0.28 6.81 15.74
N VAL A 257 -0.15 7.76 16.57
CA VAL A 257 0.42 7.98 17.91
C VAL A 257 0.18 6.75 18.80
N VAL A 258 -1.05 6.24 18.83
CA VAL A 258 -1.38 5.04 19.61
C VAL A 258 -0.62 3.82 19.13
N THR A 259 -0.58 3.60 17.81
CA THR A 259 0.12 2.46 17.21
C THR A 259 1.64 2.56 17.44
N PHE A 260 2.20 3.77 17.40
CA PHE A 260 3.61 4.01 17.74
C PHE A 260 3.89 3.54 19.18
N TYR A 261 3.10 4.01 20.14
CA TYR A 261 3.22 3.59 21.53
C TYR A 261 3.17 2.07 21.67
N VAL A 262 2.14 1.46 21.09
CA VAL A 262 1.88 0.00 21.16
C VAL A 262 3.03 -0.82 20.54
N TYR A 263 3.50 -0.42 19.37
CA TYR A 263 4.57 -1.16 18.68
C TYR A 263 5.90 -1.10 19.43
N PHE A 264 6.26 0.08 19.93
CA PHE A 264 7.49 0.24 20.69
C PHE A 264 7.45 -0.50 22.03
N LEU A 265 6.32 -0.41 22.73
CA LEU A 265 6.13 -1.11 24.00
C LEU A 265 6.07 -2.63 23.80
N GLY A 266 5.29 -3.12 22.83
CA GLY A 266 5.16 -4.54 22.53
C GLY A 266 6.48 -5.16 22.09
N PHE A 267 7.25 -4.47 21.23
CA PHE A 267 8.59 -4.88 20.84
C PHE A 267 9.52 -5.00 22.06
N GLY A 268 9.56 -3.95 22.88
CA GLY A 268 10.39 -3.92 24.08
C GLY A 268 10.01 -5.00 25.09
N SER A 269 8.71 -5.18 25.35
CA SER A 269 8.21 -6.17 26.30
C SER A 269 8.61 -7.61 25.94
N VAL A 270 8.40 -8.02 24.68
CA VAL A 270 8.73 -9.38 24.23
C VAL A 270 10.24 -9.61 24.23
N LEU A 271 11.04 -8.65 23.78
CA LEU A 271 12.50 -8.81 23.79
C LEU A 271 13.10 -8.75 25.20
N THR A 272 12.49 -7.98 26.11
CA THR A 272 12.86 -8.03 27.54
C THR A 272 12.64 -9.41 28.12
N GLY A 273 11.48 -10.01 27.87
CA GLY A 273 11.18 -11.38 28.31
C GLY A 273 12.14 -12.42 27.70
N ALA A 274 12.55 -12.24 26.44
CA ALA A 274 13.45 -13.16 25.75
C ALA A 274 14.92 -13.02 26.14
N THR A 275 15.38 -11.82 26.53
CA THR A 275 16.81 -11.50 26.67
C THR A 275 17.23 -11.06 28.08
N GLY A 276 16.27 -10.66 28.92
CA GLY A 276 16.53 -10.04 30.24
C GLY A 276 17.03 -8.59 30.18
N VAL A 277 17.17 -8.00 28.98
CA VAL A 277 17.59 -6.60 28.81
C VAL A 277 16.41 -5.67 29.11
N PRO A 278 16.60 -4.55 29.84
CA PRO A 278 15.51 -3.66 30.22
C PRO A 278 14.71 -3.15 29.01
N LEU A 279 13.40 -2.99 29.18
CA LEU A 279 12.42 -2.62 28.16
C LEU A 279 12.79 -1.30 27.45
N GLY A 280 13.16 -0.25 28.19
CA GLY A 280 13.55 1.04 27.61
C GLY A 280 14.75 0.93 26.65
N VAL A 281 15.71 0.02 26.93
CA VAL A 281 16.83 -0.18 26.00
C VAL A 281 16.34 -0.66 24.64
N TRP A 282 15.36 -1.57 24.60
CA TRP A 282 14.81 -2.07 23.34
C TRP A 282 13.99 -1.03 22.60
N ILE A 283 13.28 -0.15 23.32
CA ILE A 283 12.58 1.01 22.75
C ILE A 283 13.57 1.92 22.03
N LEU A 284 14.67 2.28 22.71
CA LEU A 284 15.70 3.14 22.12
C LEU A 284 16.41 2.47 20.93
N VAL A 285 16.70 1.17 21.01
CA VAL A 285 17.29 0.39 19.90
C VAL A 285 16.37 0.41 18.69
N LEU A 286 15.07 0.12 18.87
CA LEU A 286 14.09 0.12 17.78
C LEU A 286 14.00 1.52 17.15
N PHE A 287 13.97 2.58 17.95
CA PHE A 287 13.93 3.95 17.46
C PHE A 287 15.19 4.32 16.66
N ALA A 288 16.37 3.94 17.16
CA ALA A 288 17.63 4.16 16.45
C ALA A 288 17.68 3.43 15.10
N VAL A 289 17.18 2.18 15.06
CA VAL A 289 17.05 1.39 13.82
C VAL A 289 16.09 2.09 12.85
N ASN A 290 14.92 2.53 13.31
CA ASN A 290 13.95 3.23 12.48
C ASN A 290 14.56 4.50 11.87
N ILE A 291 15.23 5.35 12.67
CA ILE A 291 15.92 6.53 12.13
C ILE A 291 17.00 6.14 11.13
N ALA A 292 17.81 5.13 11.42
CA ALA A 292 18.91 4.71 10.56
C ALA A 292 18.40 4.21 9.18
N VAL A 293 17.28 3.47 9.17
CA VAL A 293 16.65 2.97 7.95
C VAL A 293 16.01 4.12 7.18
N LEU A 294 15.21 4.95 7.85
CA LEU A 294 14.45 6.03 7.20
C LEU A 294 15.34 7.16 6.66
N ARG A 295 16.53 7.37 7.24
CA ARG A 295 17.52 8.35 6.71
C ARG A 295 18.08 8.00 5.34
N LYS A 296 18.02 6.74 4.91
CA LYS A 296 18.58 6.28 3.63
C LYS A 296 17.70 6.59 2.40
N GLU A 297 16.55 7.20 2.58
CA GLU A 297 15.63 7.71 1.52
C GLU A 297 15.23 6.66 0.44
N SER A 298 15.38 5.38 0.70
CA SER A 298 15.11 4.33 -0.29
C SER A 298 13.91 3.46 0.12
N LEU A 299 12.74 4.09 0.29
CA LEU A 299 11.52 3.41 0.72
C LEU A 299 10.66 2.80 -0.42
N ASP A 300 11.16 2.74 -1.66
CA ASP A 300 10.36 2.27 -2.82
C ASP A 300 10.36 0.74 -3.07
N ASP A 301 11.01 -0.08 -2.21
CA ASP A 301 11.11 -1.55 -2.39
C ASP A 301 10.05 -2.37 -1.63
N THR A 302 8.97 -1.74 -1.27
CA THR A 302 8.06 -2.22 -0.23
C THR A 302 7.31 -3.50 -0.59
N ILE A 303 7.06 -3.78 -1.86
CA ILE A 303 6.12 -4.84 -2.25
C ILE A 303 6.72 -6.24 -2.13
N ALA A 304 7.90 -6.44 -2.69
CA ALA A 304 8.54 -7.75 -2.64
C ALA A 304 8.95 -8.12 -1.21
N SER A 305 9.44 -7.13 -0.43
CA SER A 305 9.72 -7.31 0.99
C SER A 305 8.46 -7.56 1.79
N ALA A 306 7.36 -6.82 1.55
CA ALA A 306 6.09 -7.01 2.23
C ALA A 306 5.51 -8.41 1.97
N VAL A 307 5.58 -8.92 0.73
CA VAL A 307 5.12 -10.27 0.41
C VAL A 307 5.91 -11.34 1.17
N VAL A 308 7.25 -11.23 1.16
CA VAL A 308 8.11 -12.19 1.88
C VAL A 308 7.85 -12.15 3.37
N ILE A 309 7.79 -10.96 3.95
CA ILE A 309 7.58 -10.77 5.36
C ILE A 309 6.18 -11.21 5.77
N GLY A 310 5.15 -10.86 4.99
CA GLY A 310 3.79 -11.31 5.23
C GLY A 310 3.67 -12.83 5.23
N LEU A 311 4.35 -13.51 4.31
CA LEU A 311 4.38 -14.98 4.26
C LEU A 311 5.11 -15.58 5.47
N ILE A 312 6.24 -15.01 5.87
CA ILE A 312 6.99 -15.45 7.05
C ILE A 312 6.15 -15.23 8.32
N ASN A 313 5.57 -14.05 8.49
CA ASN A 313 4.73 -13.73 9.63
C ASN A 313 3.51 -14.67 9.73
N LEU A 314 2.84 -14.91 8.59
CA LEU A 314 1.73 -15.86 8.52
C LEU A 314 2.17 -17.27 8.95
N GLY A 315 3.35 -17.72 8.50
CA GLY A 315 3.93 -19.01 8.89
C GLY A 315 4.28 -19.07 10.38
N LEU A 316 4.85 -18.01 10.95
CA LEU A 316 5.21 -17.94 12.37
C LEU A 316 3.97 -17.96 13.27
N VAL A 317 2.95 -17.17 12.93
CA VAL A 317 1.67 -17.17 13.68
C VAL A 317 0.97 -18.51 13.57
N ALA A 318 0.93 -19.12 12.38
CA ALA A 318 0.37 -20.45 12.21
C ALA A 318 1.13 -21.50 13.04
N ALA A 319 2.46 -21.42 13.08
CA ALA A 319 3.29 -22.33 13.88
C ALA A 319 3.00 -22.19 15.38
N ILE A 320 2.96 -20.95 15.91
CA ILE A 320 2.58 -20.69 17.30
C ILE A 320 1.19 -21.26 17.59
N THR A 321 0.24 -21.00 16.70
CA THR A 321 -1.15 -21.47 16.85
C THR A 321 -1.22 -23.00 16.88
N VAL A 322 -0.52 -23.70 15.99
CA VAL A 322 -0.50 -25.18 15.96
C VAL A 322 0.16 -25.73 17.20
N ILE A 323 1.29 -25.16 17.65
CA ILE A 323 1.96 -25.59 18.89
C ILE A 323 1.02 -25.42 20.09
N ALA A 324 0.31 -24.30 20.17
CA ALA A 324 -0.64 -24.07 21.24
C ALA A 324 -1.85 -25.02 21.16
N LEU A 325 -2.43 -25.27 19.96
CA LEU A 325 -3.58 -26.16 19.78
C LEU A 325 -3.34 -27.59 20.26
N VAL A 326 -2.13 -28.11 20.11
CA VAL A 326 -1.82 -29.50 20.60
C VAL A 326 -1.61 -29.57 22.11
N ASN A 327 -1.54 -28.43 22.80
CA ASN A 327 -1.35 -28.33 24.24
C ASN A 327 -2.57 -27.72 24.98
N VAL A 328 -3.72 -27.68 24.33
CA VAL A 328 -4.95 -27.11 24.89
C VAL A 328 -5.47 -27.95 26.04
N ASP A 329 -5.82 -27.31 27.15
CA ASP A 329 -6.59 -27.92 28.24
C ASP A 329 -8.10 -27.75 27.92
N PRO A 330 -8.85 -28.88 27.79
CA PRO A 330 -10.30 -28.82 27.55
C PRO A 330 -11.08 -28.04 28.61
N ALA A 331 -10.60 -27.99 29.86
CA ALA A 331 -11.24 -27.24 30.93
C ALA A 331 -11.24 -25.73 30.65
N ASN A 332 -10.16 -25.20 30.08
CA ASN A 332 -10.05 -23.80 29.70
C ASN A 332 -11.01 -23.44 28.54
N LEU A 333 -11.30 -24.39 27.65
CA LEU A 333 -12.26 -24.16 26.56
C LEU A 333 -13.70 -24.02 27.05
N ALA A 334 -14.02 -24.62 28.18
CA ALA A 334 -15.35 -24.52 28.77
C ALA A 334 -15.60 -23.20 29.53
N TYR A 335 -14.56 -22.41 29.78
CA TYR A 335 -14.69 -21.14 30.45
C TYR A 335 -15.51 -20.15 29.61
N VAL A 336 -16.59 -19.62 30.17
CA VAL A 336 -17.49 -18.63 29.59
C VAL A 336 -17.94 -17.67 30.67
N ASP A 337 -17.63 -16.40 30.54
CA ASP A 337 -18.15 -15.33 31.38
C ASP A 337 -18.62 -14.18 30.48
N VAL A 338 -19.92 -14.07 30.31
CA VAL A 338 -20.53 -13.05 29.47
C VAL A 338 -21.41 -12.15 30.33
N PRO A 339 -21.15 -10.82 30.34
CA PRO A 339 -21.98 -9.89 31.09
C PRO A 339 -23.47 -10.09 30.81
N PHE A 340 -24.29 -10.06 31.86
CA PHE A 340 -25.75 -10.30 31.85
C PHE A 340 -26.19 -11.76 31.61
N LEU A 341 -25.32 -12.67 31.18
CA LEU A 341 -25.67 -14.08 30.97
C LEU A 341 -25.12 -15.00 32.08
N SER A 342 -24.00 -14.64 32.67
CA SER A 342 -23.41 -15.33 33.82
C SER A 342 -24.11 -14.83 35.12
N SER A 343 -24.20 -15.72 36.14
CA SER A 343 -24.86 -15.45 37.40
C SER A 343 -24.18 -14.40 38.32
N GLY A 344 -23.08 -13.80 37.85
CA GLY A 344 -22.34 -12.73 38.51
C GLY A 344 -22.87 -11.32 38.24
N PRO A 345 -22.38 -10.31 38.96
CA PRO A 345 -22.68 -8.92 38.63
C PRO A 345 -22.18 -8.61 37.21
N ALA A 346 -22.96 -7.85 36.44
CA ALA A 346 -22.64 -7.46 35.10
C ALA A 346 -21.38 -6.59 35.07
N ASP A 347 -20.20 -7.19 34.89
CA ASP A 347 -18.96 -6.47 34.72
C ASP A 347 -18.76 -6.07 33.24
N LEU A 348 -19.18 -4.85 32.94
CA LEU A 348 -19.01 -4.30 31.58
C LEU A 348 -17.56 -3.90 31.29
N ALA A 349 -16.68 -3.83 32.28
CA ALA A 349 -15.25 -3.57 32.06
C ALA A 349 -14.60 -4.66 31.19
N ILE A 350 -15.09 -5.90 31.28
CA ILE A 350 -14.62 -7.03 30.46
C ILE A 350 -14.76 -6.71 28.96
N VAL A 351 -15.84 -6.07 28.54
CA VAL A 351 -16.04 -5.70 27.13
C VAL A 351 -15.39 -4.35 26.75
N GLY A 352 -14.89 -3.60 27.74
CA GLY A 352 -14.26 -2.31 27.53
C GLY A 352 -12.98 -2.35 26.68
N LEU A 353 -12.29 -3.50 26.69
CA LEU A 353 -11.09 -3.72 25.86
C LEU A 353 -11.43 -4.27 24.49
N VAL A 354 -12.51 -5.05 24.37
CA VAL A 354 -12.77 -5.92 23.21
C VAL A 354 -12.95 -5.14 21.92
N PHE A 355 -13.86 -4.18 21.92
CA PHE A 355 -14.22 -3.45 20.70
C PHE A 355 -13.02 -2.74 20.08
N GLY A 356 -12.25 -1.99 20.87
CA GLY A 356 -11.09 -1.26 20.40
C GLY A 356 -9.97 -2.17 19.92
N VAL A 357 -9.63 -3.20 20.69
CA VAL A 357 -8.57 -4.16 20.36
C VAL A 357 -8.89 -4.93 19.08
N LEU A 358 -10.13 -5.44 18.93
CA LEU A 358 -10.50 -6.19 17.75
C LEU A 358 -10.55 -5.30 16.49
N LEU A 359 -10.96 -4.05 16.61
CA LEU A 359 -10.95 -3.11 15.49
C LEU A 359 -9.53 -2.81 15.03
N VAL A 360 -8.58 -2.61 15.96
CA VAL A 360 -7.17 -2.40 15.63
C VAL A 360 -6.58 -3.65 14.98
N ALA A 361 -6.86 -4.83 15.54
CA ALA A 361 -6.37 -6.10 15.01
C ALA A 361 -6.84 -6.41 13.58
N PHE A 362 -8.02 -5.91 13.17
CA PHE A 362 -8.53 -6.04 11.81
C PHE A 362 -8.25 -4.81 10.94
N PHE A 363 -7.43 -3.88 11.40
CA PHE A 363 -7.10 -2.69 10.63
C PHE A 363 -6.26 -3.03 9.40
N SER A 364 -6.83 -2.85 8.20
CA SER A 364 -6.17 -3.12 6.91
C SER A 364 -6.67 -2.21 5.78
N HIS A 365 -7.51 -1.23 6.10
CA HIS A 365 -8.20 -0.43 5.09
C HIS A 365 -7.24 0.44 4.27
N THR A 366 -6.09 0.81 4.82
CA THR A 366 -5.02 1.54 4.14
C THR A 366 -4.28 0.67 3.12
N SER A 367 -4.23 -0.66 3.31
CA SER A 367 -3.58 -1.58 2.36
C SER A 367 -4.22 -1.54 0.98
N ALA A 368 -5.55 -1.38 0.92
CA ALA A 368 -6.26 -1.24 -0.34
C ALA A 368 -5.80 0.00 -1.13
N ALA A 369 -5.56 1.12 -0.43
CA ALA A 369 -5.02 2.33 -1.04
C ALA A 369 -3.56 2.15 -1.48
N ASN A 370 -2.73 1.56 -0.62
CA ASN A 370 -1.31 1.31 -0.89
C ASN A 370 -1.10 0.36 -2.09
N ALA A 371 -1.95 -0.68 -2.21
CA ALA A 371 -1.89 -1.64 -3.30
C ALA A 371 -2.53 -1.14 -4.61
N SER A 372 -3.39 -0.11 -4.54
CA SER A 372 -4.30 0.26 -5.62
C SER A 372 -3.59 0.58 -6.93
N LYS A 373 -2.59 1.46 -6.91
CA LYS A 373 -1.87 1.85 -8.13
C LYS A 373 -1.26 0.65 -8.83
N LEU A 374 -0.56 -0.21 -8.07
CA LEU A 374 0.11 -1.37 -8.64
C LEU A 374 -0.88 -2.37 -9.22
N VAL A 375 -1.89 -2.74 -8.44
CA VAL A 375 -2.86 -3.76 -8.82
C VAL A 375 -3.74 -3.28 -9.97
N LEU A 376 -4.23 -2.02 -9.93
CA LEU A 376 -5.09 -1.47 -10.97
C LEU A 376 -4.36 -1.18 -12.29
N THR A 377 -3.04 -0.97 -12.26
CA THR A 377 -2.21 -0.89 -13.46
C THR A 377 -2.11 -2.25 -14.18
N LEU A 378 -2.08 -3.34 -13.40
CA LEU A 378 -2.00 -4.70 -13.94
C LEU A 378 -3.38 -5.26 -14.31
N GLU A 379 -4.40 -4.94 -13.51
CA GLU A 379 -5.78 -5.37 -13.70
C GLU A 379 -6.75 -4.19 -13.48
N PRO A 380 -7.09 -3.45 -14.54
CA PRO A 380 -7.92 -2.25 -14.45
C PRO A 380 -9.34 -2.48 -13.92
N SER A 381 -9.86 -3.72 -13.97
CA SER A 381 -11.21 -4.04 -13.49
C SER A 381 -11.36 -3.92 -11.97
N GLY A 382 -10.24 -3.96 -11.22
CA GLY A 382 -10.20 -3.92 -9.76
C GLY A 382 -10.70 -5.18 -9.06
N ARG A 383 -11.00 -6.25 -9.81
CA ARG A 383 -11.48 -7.51 -9.24
C ARG A 383 -10.43 -8.15 -8.33
N SER A 384 -9.18 -8.17 -8.76
CA SER A 384 -8.07 -8.72 -7.97
C SER A 384 -7.82 -7.93 -6.70
N LEU A 385 -7.93 -6.60 -6.74
CA LEU A 385 -7.80 -5.76 -5.56
C LEU A 385 -8.90 -6.07 -4.53
N LEU A 386 -10.16 -6.16 -4.98
CA LEU A 386 -11.29 -6.45 -4.10
C LEU A 386 -11.16 -7.84 -3.46
N TRP A 387 -11.01 -8.87 -4.28
CA TRP A 387 -10.99 -10.24 -3.76
C TRP A 387 -9.69 -10.58 -3.01
N GLY A 388 -8.55 -9.99 -3.38
CA GLY A 388 -7.29 -10.14 -2.66
C GLY A 388 -7.39 -9.59 -1.24
N ASN A 389 -7.92 -8.38 -1.06
CA ASN A 389 -8.12 -7.79 0.26
C ASN A 389 -9.14 -8.54 1.11
N LEU A 390 -10.29 -8.94 0.52
CA LEU A 390 -11.31 -9.71 1.24
C LEU A 390 -10.80 -11.09 1.66
N ALA A 391 -10.07 -11.79 0.78
CA ALA A 391 -9.47 -13.09 1.10
C ALA A 391 -8.41 -12.97 2.20
N ALA A 392 -7.58 -11.93 2.16
CA ALA A 392 -6.59 -11.66 3.20
C ALA A 392 -7.25 -11.49 4.57
N LEU A 393 -8.25 -10.62 4.64
CA LEU A 393 -8.96 -10.37 5.90
C LEU A 393 -9.72 -11.62 6.39
N ALA A 394 -10.33 -12.40 5.50
CA ALA A 394 -10.96 -13.67 5.85
C ALA A 394 -9.94 -14.69 6.41
N THR A 395 -8.74 -14.77 5.82
CA THR A 395 -7.64 -15.60 6.34
C THR A 395 -7.23 -15.17 7.75
N ILE A 396 -7.12 -13.85 7.97
CA ILE A 396 -6.74 -13.29 9.27
C ILE A 396 -7.82 -13.55 10.31
N ILE A 397 -9.10 -13.39 9.98
CA ILE A 397 -10.19 -13.72 10.88
C ILE A 397 -10.11 -15.19 11.32
N ALA A 398 -9.94 -16.11 10.36
CA ALA A 398 -9.82 -17.55 10.65
C ALA A 398 -8.60 -17.84 11.53
N LEU A 399 -7.45 -17.21 11.23
CA LEU A 399 -6.21 -17.38 11.99
C LEU A 399 -6.35 -16.84 13.42
N TYR A 400 -6.94 -15.66 13.59
CA TYR A 400 -7.16 -15.07 14.91
C TYR A 400 -8.18 -15.86 15.74
N CYS A 401 -9.22 -16.41 15.13
CA CYS A 401 -10.13 -17.33 15.82
C CYS A 401 -9.38 -18.57 16.31
N ALA A 402 -8.58 -19.19 15.43
CA ALA A 402 -7.78 -20.36 15.80
C ALA A 402 -6.74 -20.04 16.89
N ALA A 403 -6.03 -18.94 16.77
CA ALA A 403 -5.04 -18.49 17.74
C ALA A 403 -5.68 -18.17 19.10
N THR A 404 -6.86 -17.54 19.12
CA THR A 404 -7.60 -17.24 20.34
C THR A 404 -8.01 -18.51 21.07
N VAL A 405 -8.60 -19.49 20.36
CA VAL A 405 -8.94 -20.80 20.94
C VAL A 405 -7.68 -21.48 21.49
N ALA A 406 -6.58 -21.46 20.73
CA ALA A 406 -5.34 -22.09 21.11
C ALA A 406 -4.72 -21.45 22.37
N ILE A 407 -4.56 -20.13 22.38
CA ILE A 407 -3.88 -19.42 23.46
C ILE A 407 -4.74 -19.41 24.74
N LEU A 408 -6.03 -19.12 24.65
CA LEU A 408 -6.94 -19.19 25.78
C LEU A 408 -7.13 -20.62 26.27
N GLY A 409 -7.10 -21.61 25.37
CA GLY A 409 -7.17 -23.03 25.71
C GLY A 409 -5.94 -23.51 26.44
N VAL A 410 -4.75 -22.98 26.18
CA VAL A 410 -3.52 -23.33 26.94
C VAL A 410 -3.49 -22.63 28.29
N LEU A 411 -3.72 -21.33 28.31
CA LEU A 411 -3.44 -20.46 29.46
C LEU A 411 -4.63 -20.35 30.43
N GLY A 412 -5.86 -20.44 29.91
CA GLY A 412 -7.03 -20.01 30.67
C GLY A 412 -7.06 -18.47 30.86
N PRO A 413 -8.03 -17.93 31.65
CA PRO A 413 -8.19 -16.50 31.85
C PRO A 413 -7.15 -15.86 32.78
N GLU A 414 -6.84 -16.51 33.93
CA GLU A 414 -6.07 -15.89 35.01
C GLU A 414 -4.68 -15.37 34.62
N PRO A 415 -3.82 -16.14 33.90
CA PRO A 415 -2.50 -15.64 33.53
C PRO A 415 -2.56 -14.45 32.57
N LEU A 416 -3.64 -14.33 31.79
CA LEU A 416 -3.81 -13.26 30.80
C LEU A 416 -4.38 -11.98 31.40
N LEU A 417 -5.33 -12.08 32.36
CA LEU A 417 -5.94 -10.93 33.02
C LEU A 417 -4.94 -10.11 33.83
N GLY A 418 -3.89 -10.74 34.38
CA GLY A 418 -2.82 -10.07 35.11
C GLY A 418 -1.67 -9.52 34.25
N THR A 419 -1.68 -9.81 32.93
CA THR A 419 -0.54 -9.49 32.05
C THR A 419 -0.57 -8.02 31.61
N ARG A 420 0.53 -7.27 31.89
CA ARG A 420 0.72 -5.91 31.42
C ARG A 420 1.31 -5.83 29.99
N GLY A 421 2.08 -6.86 29.59
CA GLY A 421 2.72 -6.98 28.28
C GLY A 421 1.85 -7.66 27.24
N THR A 422 2.45 -8.53 26.43
CA THR A 422 1.79 -9.26 25.35
C THR A 422 1.42 -10.69 25.75
N ALA A 423 0.46 -11.33 25.07
CA ALA A 423 0.09 -12.72 25.30
C ALA A 423 1.21 -13.73 24.96
N ILE A 424 2.25 -13.32 24.24
CA ILE A 424 3.37 -14.17 23.86
C ILE A 424 4.20 -14.59 25.08
N THR A 425 4.42 -13.69 26.04
CA THR A 425 5.24 -13.98 27.22
C THR A 425 4.65 -15.11 28.07
N PRO A 426 3.40 -15.04 28.59
CA PRO A 426 2.83 -16.13 29.36
C PRO A 426 2.67 -17.42 28.53
N LEU A 427 2.48 -17.32 27.22
CA LEU A 427 2.44 -18.49 26.35
C LEU A 427 3.81 -19.18 26.24
N ALA A 428 4.88 -18.39 26.14
CA ALA A 428 6.25 -18.91 26.12
C ALA A 428 6.65 -19.52 27.46
N ASP A 429 6.22 -18.96 28.59
CA ASP A 429 6.44 -19.52 29.92
C ASP A 429 5.74 -20.89 30.08
N ALA A 430 4.55 -21.03 29.50
CA ALA A 430 3.78 -22.30 29.56
C ALA A 430 4.32 -23.36 28.60
N LEU A 431 4.71 -22.99 27.35
CA LEU A 431 5.05 -23.94 26.29
C LEU A 431 6.56 -24.08 26.02
N GLY A 432 7.38 -23.25 26.68
CA GLY A 432 8.83 -23.36 26.65
C GLY A 432 9.55 -22.56 25.57
N PRO A 433 10.89 -22.76 25.44
CA PRO A 433 11.78 -21.85 24.69
C PRO A 433 11.52 -21.82 23.18
N VAL A 434 10.94 -22.85 22.61
CA VAL A 434 10.61 -22.84 21.17
C VAL A 434 9.59 -21.76 20.85
N VAL A 435 8.54 -21.62 21.67
CA VAL A 435 7.51 -20.59 21.49
C VAL A 435 8.11 -19.20 21.75
N ASN A 436 9.03 -19.07 22.69
CA ASN A 436 9.75 -17.82 22.94
C ASN A 436 10.55 -17.38 21.70
N VAL A 437 11.31 -18.28 21.08
CA VAL A 437 12.10 -17.97 19.87
C VAL A 437 11.20 -17.61 18.70
N ILE A 438 10.15 -18.38 18.44
CA ILE A 438 9.21 -18.11 17.34
C ILE A 438 8.48 -16.80 17.58
N GLY A 439 7.99 -16.56 18.79
CA GLY A 439 7.28 -15.34 19.19
C GLY A 439 8.17 -14.10 19.10
N SER A 440 9.40 -14.16 19.60
CA SER A 440 10.36 -13.06 19.50
C SER A 440 10.72 -12.77 18.03
N THR A 441 10.91 -13.81 17.21
CA THR A 441 11.17 -13.64 15.76
C THR A 441 9.99 -12.98 15.09
N TYR A 442 8.77 -13.39 15.40
CA TYR A 442 7.55 -12.78 14.89
C TYR A 442 7.48 -11.28 15.25
N VAL A 443 7.73 -10.93 16.52
CA VAL A 443 7.70 -9.54 16.99
C VAL A 443 8.74 -8.68 16.28
N VAL A 444 9.97 -9.18 16.13
CA VAL A 444 11.04 -8.47 15.42
C VAL A 444 10.64 -8.19 13.95
N LEU A 445 10.03 -9.14 13.28
CA LEU A 445 9.64 -9.00 11.88
C LEU A 445 8.34 -8.18 11.72
N ALA A 446 7.29 -8.54 12.45
CA ALA A 446 5.98 -7.90 12.28
C ALA A 446 5.96 -6.49 12.87
N ILE A 447 6.31 -6.36 14.15
CA ILE A 447 6.27 -5.06 14.86
C ILE A 447 7.46 -4.20 14.49
N GLY A 448 8.65 -4.77 14.31
CA GLY A 448 9.83 -4.02 13.89
C GLY A 448 9.59 -3.27 12.57
N ILE A 449 8.98 -3.95 11.59
CA ILE A 449 8.63 -3.34 10.30
C ILE A 449 7.41 -2.42 10.44
N GLY A 450 6.38 -2.85 11.17
CA GLY A 450 5.23 -1.99 11.46
C GLY A 450 5.62 -0.66 12.08
N SER A 451 6.59 -0.66 13.01
CA SER A 451 7.12 0.56 13.64
C SER A 451 7.78 1.53 12.65
N LEU A 452 8.43 0.99 11.58
CA LEU A 452 8.99 1.82 10.50
C LEU A 452 7.89 2.58 9.77
N TYR A 453 6.77 1.89 9.42
CA TYR A 453 5.66 2.53 8.71
C TYR A 453 4.98 3.60 9.56
N VAL A 454 4.78 3.33 10.84
CA VAL A 454 4.17 4.31 11.76
C VAL A 454 5.09 5.51 11.96
N THR A 455 6.40 5.28 12.14
CA THR A 455 7.39 6.36 12.26
C THR A 455 7.45 7.20 10.97
N LEU A 456 7.38 6.55 9.81
CA LEU A 456 7.30 7.23 8.51
C LEU A 456 5.99 8.01 8.35
N GLY A 457 4.86 7.44 8.79
CA GLY A 457 3.57 8.12 8.79
C GLY A 457 3.61 9.43 9.57
N LEU A 458 4.16 9.41 10.80
CA LEU A 458 4.36 10.61 11.60
C LEU A 458 5.31 11.61 10.94
N TYR A 459 6.42 11.13 10.37
CA TYR A 459 7.37 11.94 9.62
C TYR A 459 6.70 12.66 8.45
N ASN A 460 5.96 11.94 7.61
CA ASN A 460 5.29 12.50 6.43
C ASN A 460 4.23 13.54 6.81
N GLN A 461 3.44 13.29 7.87
CA GLN A 461 2.47 14.26 8.37
C GLN A 461 3.11 15.61 8.73
N VAL A 462 4.29 15.58 9.34
CA VAL A 462 5.01 16.82 9.65
C VAL A 462 5.58 17.49 8.40
N ILE A 463 6.15 16.70 7.50
CA ILE A 463 6.72 17.25 6.25
C ILE A 463 5.64 17.90 5.38
N GLU A 464 4.42 17.38 5.37
CA GLU A 464 3.28 17.99 4.66
C GLU A 464 2.87 19.35 5.26
N LEU A 465 3.07 19.54 6.56
CA LEU A 465 2.77 20.80 7.25
C LEU A 465 3.89 21.86 7.12
N LEU A 466 5.11 21.44 6.72
CA LEU A 466 6.22 22.37 6.53
C LEU A 466 6.03 23.22 5.27
N PRO A 467 6.37 24.52 5.31
CA PRO A 467 6.33 25.38 4.13
C PRO A 467 7.23 24.81 3.01
N ARG A 468 6.72 24.82 1.78
CA ARG A 468 7.53 24.48 0.60
C ARG A 468 8.68 25.47 0.45
N PRO A 469 9.86 25.08 -0.04
CA PRO A 469 11.05 25.94 -0.11
C PRO A 469 10.96 27.06 -1.17
N THR A 470 9.77 27.42 -1.62
CA THR A 470 9.53 28.46 -2.62
C THR A 470 9.05 29.74 -1.95
N GLY A 471 9.97 30.67 -1.67
CA GLY A 471 9.62 32.03 -1.30
C GLY A 471 10.21 32.54 0.03
N SER A 472 10.33 33.84 0.11
CA SER A 472 11.01 34.66 1.11
C SER A 472 10.37 34.73 2.52
N SER A 473 9.68 33.73 2.98
CA SER A 473 9.13 33.71 4.36
C SER A 473 10.22 33.44 5.37
N GLY A 474 10.61 34.48 6.11
CA GLY A 474 11.76 34.48 7.04
C GLY A 474 11.55 33.80 8.40
N GLY A 475 10.65 32.84 8.55
CA GLY A 475 10.39 32.15 9.81
C GLY A 475 11.39 31.00 10.11
N VAL A 476 11.52 30.61 11.38
CA VAL A 476 12.37 29.49 11.82
C VAL A 476 12.02 28.20 11.10
N LEU A 477 10.72 27.91 10.92
CA LEU A 477 10.20 26.75 10.21
C LEU A 477 10.59 26.75 8.72
N ALA A 478 10.61 27.91 8.08
CA ALA A 478 11.05 28.05 6.70
C ALA A 478 12.56 27.78 6.56
N ARG A 479 13.39 28.23 7.50
CA ARG A 479 14.84 27.92 7.52
C ARG A 479 15.11 26.43 7.76
N LEU A 480 14.36 25.77 8.64
CA LEU A 480 14.46 24.33 8.86
C LEU A 480 14.07 23.53 7.60
N SER A 481 13.04 23.97 6.86
CA SER A 481 12.61 23.30 5.64
C SER A 481 13.57 23.42 4.45
N GLN A 482 14.50 24.40 4.47
CA GLN A 482 15.48 24.63 3.40
C GLN A 482 16.67 23.65 3.41
N THR A 483 16.97 23.02 4.54
CA THR A 483 18.09 22.09 4.63
C THR A 483 17.62 20.65 4.80
N ARG A 484 18.30 19.68 4.17
CA ARG A 484 18.00 18.26 4.37
C ARG A 484 18.05 17.86 5.85
N ARG A 485 19.05 18.34 6.58
CA ARG A 485 19.19 18.06 8.04
C ARG A 485 18.05 18.67 8.85
N GLY A 486 17.64 19.89 8.53
CA GLY A 486 16.52 20.56 9.20
C GLY A 486 15.18 19.84 8.93
N ARG A 487 14.92 19.42 7.70
CA ARG A 487 13.73 18.62 7.36
C ARG A 487 13.70 17.28 8.08
N LEU A 488 14.83 16.57 8.12
CA LEU A 488 14.93 15.31 8.88
C LEU A 488 14.69 15.55 10.37
N ALA A 489 15.32 16.56 10.96
CA ALA A 489 15.15 16.88 12.37
C ALA A 489 13.70 17.26 12.71
N ALA A 490 13.06 18.12 11.88
CA ALA A 490 11.66 18.49 12.07
C ALA A 490 10.71 17.30 11.89
N GLY A 491 10.94 16.47 10.88
CA GLY A 491 10.09 15.31 10.59
C GLY A 491 10.15 14.23 11.68
N PHE A 492 11.34 13.99 12.28
CA PHE A 492 11.49 13.00 13.37
C PHE A 492 11.19 13.56 14.76
N ALA A 493 11.04 14.88 14.93
CA ALA A 493 10.81 15.49 16.24
C ALA A 493 9.58 14.91 16.98
N PRO A 494 8.41 14.68 16.36
CA PRO A 494 7.27 14.06 17.05
C PRO A 494 7.56 12.63 17.50
N ALA A 495 8.19 11.82 16.65
CA ALA A 495 8.53 10.45 17.01
C ALA A 495 9.55 10.42 18.18
N ALA A 496 10.54 11.34 18.19
CA ALA A 496 11.48 11.48 19.29
C ALA A 496 10.76 11.93 20.59
N ALA A 497 9.82 12.87 20.50
CA ALA A 497 9.02 13.29 21.65
C ALA A 497 8.16 12.14 22.20
N LEU A 498 7.58 11.32 21.32
CA LEU A 498 6.80 10.14 21.73
C LEU A 498 7.68 9.07 22.40
N VAL A 499 8.92 8.85 21.93
CA VAL A 499 9.87 7.95 22.60
C VAL A 499 10.22 8.46 24.00
N VAL A 500 10.50 9.75 24.15
CA VAL A 500 10.76 10.35 25.49
C VAL A 500 9.55 10.19 26.40
N ALA A 501 8.36 10.45 25.90
CA ALA A 501 7.12 10.25 26.67
C ALA A 501 6.92 8.79 27.07
N LEU A 502 7.19 7.86 26.15
CA LEU A 502 7.09 6.42 26.40
C LEU A 502 8.11 5.96 27.45
N GLU A 503 9.36 6.44 27.39
CA GLU A 503 10.38 6.14 28.41
C GLU A 503 9.97 6.64 29.79
N ILE A 504 9.35 7.84 29.87
CA ILE A 504 8.83 8.36 31.14
C ILE A 504 7.72 7.46 31.69
N VAL A 505 6.80 6.99 30.83
CA VAL A 505 5.71 6.07 31.20
C VAL A 505 6.27 4.74 31.71
N VAL A 506 7.26 4.18 31.00
CA VAL A 506 7.95 2.94 31.39
C VAL A 506 8.66 3.09 32.73
N LEU A 507 9.37 4.21 32.96
CA LEU A 507 10.05 4.50 34.22
C LEU A 507 9.07 4.72 35.40
N ALA A 508 7.86 5.18 35.10
CA ALA A 508 6.78 5.32 36.08
C ALA A 508 6.11 3.96 36.43
N GLY A 509 6.46 2.88 35.71
CA GLY A 509 5.84 1.56 35.90
C GLY A 509 4.43 1.41 35.31
N GLU A 510 4.04 2.34 34.42
CA GLU A 510 2.73 2.37 33.76
C GLU A 510 2.77 1.76 32.34
N ASP A 511 3.52 0.67 32.17
CA ASP A 511 3.80 -0.02 30.92
C ASP A 511 2.64 -0.91 30.41
N ASN A 512 1.41 -0.41 30.48
CA ASN A 512 0.23 -1.13 30.02
C ASN A 512 0.16 -1.15 28.48
N PHE A 513 0.27 -2.36 27.90
CA PHE A 513 0.22 -2.56 26.45
C PHE A 513 -1.21 -2.48 25.89
N ILE A 514 -2.21 -3.08 26.57
CA ILE A 514 -3.53 -3.30 26.01
C ILE A 514 -4.47 -2.07 26.15
N GLY A 515 -4.33 -1.30 27.22
CA GLY A 515 -5.20 -0.15 27.48
C GLY A 515 -5.18 0.89 26.35
N PRO A 516 -4.01 1.39 25.93
CA PRO A 516 -3.91 2.31 24.80
C PRO A 516 -4.46 1.76 23.49
N ILE A 517 -4.28 0.46 23.20
CA ILE A 517 -4.89 -0.19 22.03
C ILE A 517 -6.41 -0.11 22.11
N ALA A 518 -6.98 -0.46 23.26
CA ALA A 518 -8.42 -0.47 23.46
C ALA A 518 -9.03 0.95 23.31
N ILE A 519 -8.43 1.94 23.96
CA ILE A 519 -8.92 3.32 23.92
C ILE A 519 -8.74 3.92 22.53
N GLY A 520 -7.53 3.87 21.97
CA GLY A 520 -7.23 4.41 20.65
C GLY A 520 -8.01 3.70 19.56
N GLY A 521 -8.15 2.37 19.69
CA GLY A 521 -8.95 1.55 18.80
C GLY A 521 -10.43 1.88 18.83
N ALA A 522 -11.00 2.11 20.01
CA ALA A 522 -12.41 2.48 20.15
C ALA A 522 -12.72 3.92 19.70
N LEU A 523 -11.75 4.84 19.75
CA LEU A 523 -11.95 6.24 19.40
C LEU A 523 -11.61 6.56 17.93
N ALA A 524 -10.46 6.12 17.42
CA ALA A 524 -9.97 6.51 16.10
C ALA A 524 -10.37 5.51 15.01
N VAL A 525 -10.26 4.22 15.28
CA VAL A 525 -10.44 3.17 14.26
C VAL A 525 -11.86 3.12 13.70
N PRO A 526 -12.94 3.29 14.48
CA PRO A 526 -14.30 3.36 13.95
C PRO A 526 -14.51 4.41 12.85
N LEU A 527 -13.81 5.54 12.95
CA LEU A 527 -13.83 6.54 11.88
C LEU A 527 -13.15 6.00 10.62
N ILE A 528 -11.94 5.47 10.77
CA ILE A 528 -11.08 5.07 9.65
C ILE A 528 -11.61 3.82 8.95
N THR A 529 -12.01 2.80 9.71
CA THR A 529 -12.43 1.50 9.15
C THR A 529 -13.94 1.36 9.00
N GLY A 530 -14.73 2.18 9.70
CA GLY A 530 -16.19 2.13 9.68
C GLY A 530 -16.82 3.29 8.92
N LEU A 531 -16.74 4.48 9.49
CA LEU A 531 -17.44 5.66 9.00
C LEU A 531 -17.02 6.04 7.59
N PHE A 532 -15.72 6.29 7.39
CA PHE A 532 -15.22 6.76 6.10
C PHE A 532 -15.41 5.75 4.96
N PRO A 533 -15.14 4.45 5.08
CA PRO A 533 -15.42 3.49 4.02
C PRO A 533 -16.89 3.50 3.57
N MET A 534 -17.83 3.60 4.50
CA MET A 534 -19.26 3.64 4.17
C MET A 534 -19.66 4.93 3.46
N LEU A 535 -19.16 6.08 3.92
CA LEU A 535 -19.42 7.36 3.26
C LEU A 535 -18.76 7.42 1.87
N LEU A 536 -17.53 6.90 1.75
CA LEU A 536 -16.78 6.91 0.51
C LEU A 536 -17.40 6.04 -0.57
N VAL A 537 -17.81 4.80 -0.26
CA VAL A 537 -18.47 3.93 -1.25
C VAL A 537 -19.79 4.53 -1.72
N HIS A 538 -20.55 5.15 -0.81
CA HIS A 538 -21.80 5.79 -1.14
C HIS A 538 -21.62 7.02 -2.05
N ALA A 539 -20.59 7.83 -1.78
CA ALA A 539 -20.21 8.96 -2.64
C ALA A 539 -19.60 8.50 -3.97
N ALA A 540 -18.69 7.50 -3.94
CA ALA A 540 -18.03 6.99 -5.12
C ALA A 540 -19.01 6.38 -6.15
N ARG A 541 -20.05 5.72 -5.69
CA ARG A 541 -21.13 5.22 -6.58
C ARG A 541 -21.90 6.34 -7.29
N ARG A 542 -21.75 7.58 -6.89
CA ARG A 542 -22.44 8.76 -7.46
C ARG A 542 -21.52 9.73 -8.19
N LYS A 543 -20.23 9.71 -7.87
CA LYS A 543 -19.29 10.77 -8.31
C LYS A 543 -18.05 10.25 -9.04
N ALA A 544 -17.72 8.97 -8.92
CA ALA A 544 -16.42 8.47 -9.35
C ALA A 544 -16.28 8.31 -10.87
N GLU A 545 -15.05 8.30 -11.32
CA GLU A 545 -14.63 8.28 -12.72
C GLU A 545 -14.72 6.90 -13.37
N TYR A 546 -14.58 5.83 -12.55
CA TYR A 546 -14.52 4.46 -13.06
C TYR A 546 -15.62 3.56 -12.55
N VAL A 547 -15.98 2.58 -13.35
CA VAL A 547 -16.93 1.52 -13.00
C VAL A 547 -16.14 0.23 -12.82
N PRO A 548 -16.18 -0.40 -11.63
CA PRO A 548 -15.51 -1.67 -11.39
C PRO A 548 -16.06 -2.77 -12.28
N GLY A 549 -15.21 -3.74 -12.66
CA GLY A 549 -15.63 -4.92 -13.41
C GLY A 549 -16.60 -5.82 -12.62
N ARG A 550 -16.67 -5.67 -11.29
CA ARG A 550 -17.65 -6.34 -10.43
C ARG A 550 -18.07 -5.42 -9.29
N VAL A 551 -19.37 -5.30 -9.10
CA VAL A 551 -19.98 -4.53 -8.01
C VAL A 551 -20.74 -5.49 -7.10
N ILE A 552 -20.42 -5.46 -5.80
CA ILE A 552 -21.18 -6.19 -4.80
C ILE A 552 -22.26 -5.25 -4.27
N GLY A 553 -23.53 -5.48 -4.69
CA GLY A 553 -24.65 -4.59 -4.38
C GLY A 553 -24.77 -4.25 -2.90
N LEU A 554 -24.53 -5.23 -2.02
CA LEU A 554 -24.61 -5.10 -0.56
C LEU A 554 -23.70 -4.01 0.01
N LEU A 555 -22.45 -3.89 -0.48
CA LEU A 555 -21.43 -3.00 0.13
C LEU A 555 -21.82 -1.52 0.15
N GLY A 556 -22.57 -1.05 -0.82
CA GLY A 556 -23.02 0.34 -0.88
C GLY A 556 -24.54 0.49 -0.85
N HIS A 557 -25.25 -0.54 -0.39
CA HIS A 557 -26.71 -0.45 -0.20
C HIS A 557 -27.02 0.57 0.89
N PRO A 558 -27.92 1.53 0.68
CA PRO A 558 -28.20 2.61 1.65
C PRO A 558 -28.51 2.12 3.06
N VAL A 559 -29.27 1.02 3.19
CA VAL A 559 -29.58 0.42 4.50
C VAL A 559 -28.33 -0.08 5.20
N VAL A 560 -27.46 -0.81 4.48
CA VAL A 560 -26.19 -1.30 5.05
C VAL A 560 -25.29 -0.16 5.48
N VAL A 561 -25.19 0.89 4.67
CA VAL A 561 -24.44 2.11 5.01
C VAL A 561 -24.96 2.73 6.30
N VAL A 562 -26.26 2.96 6.41
CA VAL A 562 -26.88 3.58 7.60
C VAL A 562 -26.73 2.69 8.83
N VAL A 563 -26.97 1.38 8.70
CA VAL A 563 -26.84 0.44 9.83
C VAL A 563 -25.41 0.40 10.34
N LEU A 564 -24.41 0.30 9.47
CA LEU A 564 -23.01 0.26 9.91
C LEU A 564 -22.56 1.60 10.51
N LEU A 565 -22.95 2.74 9.94
CA LEU A 565 -22.69 4.03 10.54
C LEU A 565 -23.29 4.13 11.96
N ALA A 566 -24.54 3.66 12.13
CA ALA A 566 -25.18 3.63 13.43
C ALA A 566 -24.47 2.69 14.41
N VAL A 567 -24.08 1.50 13.98
CA VAL A 567 -23.36 0.52 14.82
C VAL A 567 -22.06 1.12 15.37
N PHE A 568 -21.24 1.77 14.54
CA PHE A 568 -19.99 2.37 15.00
C PHE A 568 -20.22 3.53 15.96
N ILE A 569 -21.19 4.42 15.67
CA ILE A 569 -21.51 5.55 16.57
C ILE A 569 -22.06 5.05 17.90
N VAL A 570 -23.01 4.09 17.87
CA VAL A 570 -23.61 3.53 19.08
C VAL A 570 -22.57 2.78 19.91
N ALA A 571 -21.66 2.03 19.27
CA ALA A 571 -20.59 1.35 19.99
C ALA A 571 -19.66 2.35 20.72
N MET A 572 -19.21 3.41 20.04
CA MET A 572 -18.43 4.48 20.70
C MET A 572 -19.21 5.16 21.83
N LEU A 573 -20.49 5.47 21.60
CA LEU A 573 -21.33 6.13 22.60
C LEU A 573 -21.56 5.22 23.81
N ALA A 574 -21.75 3.91 23.60
CA ALA A 574 -21.89 2.94 24.69
C ALA A 574 -20.62 2.88 25.55
N HIS A 575 -19.44 2.96 24.98
CA HIS A 575 -18.18 3.07 25.75
C HIS A 575 -18.17 4.34 26.63
N GLY A 576 -18.60 5.47 26.08
CA GLY A 576 -18.63 6.72 26.83
C GLY A 576 -19.73 6.81 27.93
N LEU A 577 -20.88 6.19 27.72
CA LEU A 577 -21.99 6.29 28.64
C LEU A 577 -22.08 5.17 29.67
N VAL A 578 -21.65 3.94 29.27
CA VAL A 578 -21.98 2.73 30.04
C VAL A 578 -20.75 1.89 30.37
N ILE A 579 -19.83 1.66 29.40
CA ILE A 579 -18.78 0.63 29.49
C ILE A 579 -17.57 1.14 30.28
N TRP A 580 -17.02 2.30 29.91
CA TRP A 580 -15.83 2.83 30.57
C TRP A 580 -16.16 3.55 31.88
N GLU A 581 -15.31 3.42 32.89
CA GLU A 581 -15.46 4.04 34.18
C GLU A 581 -14.72 5.38 34.31
N GLY A 582 -13.58 5.50 33.65
CA GLY A 582 -12.73 6.68 33.69
C GLY A 582 -13.41 7.91 33.08
N PRO A 583 -13.43 9.05 33.79
CA PRO A 583 -14.13 10.24 33.32
C PRO A 583 -13.56 10.82 32.03
N LEU A 584 -12.25 10.68 31.82
CA LEU A 584 -11.58 11.17 30.62
C LEU A 584 -11.92 10.33 29.40
N GLU A 585 -11.85 9.00 29.52
CA GLU A 585 -12.20 8.04 28.49
C GLU A 585 -13.67 8.17 28.09
N ARG A 586 -14.56 8.29 29.06
CA ARG A 586 -15.99 8.53 28.83
C ARG A 586 -16.24 9.81 28.04
N ALA A 587 -15.62 10.91 28.48
CA ALA A 587 -15.74 12.20 27.80
C ALA A 587 -15.21 12.11 26.37
N ALA A 588 -14.04 11.47 26.14
CA ALA A 588 -13.45 11.28 24.84
C ALA A 588 -14.38 10.49 23.91
N ALA A 589 -14.97 9.39 24.38
CA ALA A 589 -15.88 8.57 23.58
C ALA A 589 -17.16 9.32 23.19
N VAL A 590 -17.75 10.08 24.11
CA VAL A 590 -18.93 10.92 23.82
C VAL A 590 -18.59 12.02 22.81
N VAL A 591 -17.44 12.69 22.98
CA VAL A 591 -16.96 13.72 22.04
C VAL A 591 -16.71 13.14 20.66
N MET A 592 -16.06 11.98 20.57
CA MET A 592 -15.78 11.32 19.28
C MET A 592 -17.07 10.83 18.60
N SER A 593 -18.05 10.35 19.37
CA SER A 593 -19.36 9.98 18.84
C SER A 593 -20.10 11.20 18.27
N ALA A 594 -20.12 12.31 19.02
CA ALA A 594 -20.71 13.57 18.56
C ALA A 594 -19.98 14.14 17.33
N PHE A 595 -18.65 14.09 17.32
CA PHE A 595 -17.82 14.48 16.19
C PHE A 595 -18.13 13.64 14.94
N SER A 596 -18.25 12.33 15.09
CA SER A 596 -18.62 11.41 14.01
C SER A 596 -20.00 11.71 13.44
N GLY A 597 -20.99 11.94 14.31
CA GLY A 597 -22.32 12.39 13.90
C GLY A 597 -22.30 13.74 13.18
N GLY A 598 -21.47 14.67 13.65
CA GLY A 598 -21.24 15.98 13.02
C GLY A 598 -20.65 15.85 11.60
N ILE A 599 -19.67 14.94 11.41
CA ILE A 599 -19.11 14.65 10.09
C ILE A 599 -20.18 14.11 9.14
N ILE A 600 -21.00 13.16 9.57
CA ILE A 600 -22.10 12.62 8.74
C ILE A 600 -23.07 13.72 8.35
N ALA A 601 -23.50 14.53 9.32
CA ALA A 601 -24.42 15.63 9.07
C ALA A 601 -23.81 16.68 8.11
N TRP A 602 -22.52 16.98 8.25
CA TRP A 602 -21.79 17.86 7.34
C TRP A 602 -21.74 17.31 5.93
N VAL A 603 -21.32 16.03 5.76
CA VAL A 603 -21.25 15.36 4.46
C VAL A 603 -22.61 15.38 3.76
N TRP A 604 -23.68 15.15 4.51
CA TRP A 604 -25.05 15.22 3.96
C TRP A 604 -25.40 16.64 3.50
N ARG A 605 -25.18 17.64 4.35
CA ARG A 605 -25.53 19.05 4.06
C ARG A 605 -24.66 19.67 2.97
N SER A 606 -23.40 19.30 2.88
CA SER A 606 -22.46 19.81 1.85
C SER A 606 -22.77 19.34 0.43
N GLY A 607 -23.74 18.43 0.27
CA GLY A 607 -24.05 17.85 -1.04
C GLY A 607 -23.01 16.86 -1.55
N ALA A 608 -22.20 16.28 -0.68
CA ALA A 608 -21.19 15.30 -1.05
C ALA A 608 -21.77 14.07 -1.78
N PHE A 609 -23.08 13.82 -1.65
CA PHE A 609 -23.79 12.74 -2.32
C PHE A 609 -24.53 13.15 -3.60
N ARG A 610 -24.30 14.37 -4.12
CA ARG A 610 -24.84 14.77 -5.42
C ARG A 610 -24.26 13.88 -6.52
N ARG A 611 -25.06 13.60 -7.55
CA ARG A 611 -24.59 12.83 -8.68
C ARG A 611 -23.72 13.72 -9.58
N ARG A 612 -22.58 13.17 -9.98
CA ARG A 612 -21.60 13.83 -10.84
C ARG A 612 -21.49 13.09 -12.16
N ALA A 613 -21.37 13.87 -13.25
CA ALA A 613 -20.86 13.38 -14.51
C ALA A 613 -19.36 13.65 -14.60
N VAL A 614 -18.62 12.76 -15.22
CA VAL A 614 -17.17 12.89 -15.43
C VAL A 614 -16.88 12.73 -16.91
N VAL A 615 -16.24 13.72 -17.50
CA VAL A 615 -15.63 13.65 -18.82
C VAL A 615 -14.15 13.50 -18.64
N GLU A 616 -13.63 12.33 -18.92
CA GLU A 616 -12.20 12.03 -18.88
C GLU A 616 -11.61 12.17 -20.27
N LEU A 617 -10.55 12.99 -20.41
CA LEU A 617 -9.68 13.02 -21.58
C LEU A 617 -8.31 12.52 -21.14
N ARG A 618 -7.93 11.35 -21.60
CA ARG A 618 -6.69 10.68 -21.20
C ARG A 618 -5.73 10.55 -22.37
N ARG A 619 -4.56 11.15 -22.25
CA ARG A 619 -3.41 10.90 -23.11
C ARG A 619 -2.55 9.81 -22.46
N ASP A 620 -2.51 8.65 -23.06
CA ASP A 620 -1.77 7.48 -22.52
C ASP A 620 -0.51 7.25 -23.37
N HIS A 621 0.67 7.53 -22.78
CA HIS A 621 1.96 7.34 -23.45
C HIS A 621 2.27 5.87 -23.69
N ARG A 622 1.89 4.99 -22.78
CA ARG A 622 2.13 3.54 -22.92
C ARG A 622 1.36 2.95 -24.09
N LEU A 623 0.12 3.41 -24.27
CA LEU A 623 -0.76 2.95 -25.34
C LEU A 623 -0.66 3.80 -26.59
N ARG A 624 0.09 4.93 -26.53
CA ARG A 624 0.24 5.93 -27.60
C ARG A 624 -1.09 6.39 -28.20
N ARG A 625 -2.06 6.62 -27.32
CA ARG A 625 -3.40 7.04 -27.75
C ARG A 625 -3.97 8.06 -26.79
N THR A 626 -4.79 8.95 -27.38
CA THR A 626 -5.65 9.86 -26.61
C THR A 626 -7.08 9.31 -26.65
N THR A 627 -7.72 9.24 -25.51
CA THR A 627 -9.07 8.69 -25.37
C THR A 627 -9.97 9.65 -24.62
N VAL A 628 -11.24 9.66 -24.96
CA VAL A 628 -12.29 10.37 -24.25
C VAL A 628 -13.37 9.39 -23.81
N SER A 629 -13.85 9.52 -22.58
CA SER A 629 -14.96 8.75 -22.03
C SER A 629 -15.86 9.61 -21.16
N VAL A 630 -17.12 9.23 -21.03
CA VAL A 630 -18.08 9.90 -20.16
C VAL A 630 -18.69 8.86 -19.22
N THR A 631 -18.54 9.11 -17.91
CA THR A 631 -19.16 8.32 -16.86
C THR A 631 -20.05 9.20 -15.99
N ALA A 632 -21.12 8.66 -15.44
CA ALA A 632 -21.93 9.39 -14.49
C ALA A 632 -22.71 8.46 -13.58
N GLY A 633 -22.78 8.82 -12.31
CA GLY A 633 -23.55 8.08 -11.32
C GLY A 633 -23.17 6.59 -11.18
N GLY A 634 -21.90 6.24 -11.46
CA GLY A 634 -21.41 4.87 -11.40
C GLY A 634 -21.74 4.02 -12.64
N ALA A 635 -22.15 4.64 -13.76
CA ALA A 635 -22.38 3.97 -15.03
C ALA A 635 -21.56 4.62 -16.15
N VAL A 636 -21.13 3.82 -17.12
CA VAL A 636 -20.50 4.31 -18.34
C VAL A 636 -21.60 4.84 -19.26
N LEU A 637 -21.59 6.15 -19.55
CA LEU A 637 -22.55 6.79 -20.48
C LEU A 637 -22.03 6.76 -21.91
N THR A 638 -20.77 7.11 -22.10
CA THR A 638 -20.08 7.02 -23.38
C THR A 638 -18.84 6.16 -23.19
N PRO A 639 -18.75 5.01 -23.85
CA PRO A 639 -17.56 4.18 -23.82
C PRO A 639 -16.30 4.94 -24.27
N GLU A 640 -15.16 4.49 -23.80
CA GLU A 640 -13.86 5.02 -24.18
C GLU A 640 -13.71 4.95 -25.71
N ARG A 641 -13.46 6.11 -26.34
CA ARG A 641 -13.18 6.23 -27.77
C ARG A 641 -11.83 6.92 -27.98
N THR A 642 -11.07 6.43 -28.95
CA THR A 642 -9.83 7.10 -29.36
C THR A 642 -10.16 8.37 -30.13
N VAL A 643 -9.43 9.42 -29.84
CA VAL A 643 -9.52 10.71 -30.50
C VAL A 643 -8.14 11.11 -31.05
N ASP A 644 -8.12 11.81 -32.17
CA ASP A 644 -6.90 12.34 -32.72
C ASP A 644 -6.57 13.68 -32.03
N PRO A 645 -5.45 13.78 -31.32
CA PRO A 645 -5.06 15.02 -30.64
C PRO A 645 -4.75 16.17 -31.61
N SER A 646 -4.53 15.90 -32.90
CA SER A 646 -4.26 16.90 -33.92
C SER A 646 -5.53 17.68 -34.35
N THR A 647 -6.71 17.24 -33.98
CA THR A 647 -8.00 17.91 -34.36
C THR A 647 -8.29 19.22 -33.64
N GLY A 648 -7.39 19.73 -32.82
CA GLY A 648 -7.46 21.01 -32.12
C GLY A 648 -8.45 21.03 -30.96
N ALA A 649 -9.70 20.66 -31.16
CA ALA A 649 -10.72 20.63 -30.09
C ALA A 649 -11.48 19.29 -30.10
N ILE A 650 -11.62 18.69 -28.91
CA ILE A 650 -12.29 17.42 -28.70
C ILE A 650 -13.68 17.69 -28.13
N SER A 651 -14.72 17.32 -28.87
CA SER A 651 -16.11 17.49 -28.45
C SER A 651 -16.71 16.18 -27.94
N THR A 652 -17.42 16.26 -26.83
CA THR A 652 -18.24 15.16 -26.29
C THR A 652 -19.51 15.73 -25.65
N SER A 653 -20.50 14.89 -25.44
CA SER A 653 -21.75 15.31 -24.79
C SER A 653 -22.00 14.49 -23.53
N VAL A 654 -22.51 15.14 -22.51
CA VAL A 654 -23.05 14.51 -21.31
C VAL A 654 -24.55 14.34 -21.54
N PRO A 655 -25.07 13.10 -21.61
CA PRO A 655 -26.50 12.88 -21.85
C PRO A 655 -27.36 13.46 -20.73
N ASN A 656 -28.64 13.76 -21.06
CA ASN A 656 -29.61 14.22 -20.09
C ASN A 656 -29.70 13.28 -18.88
N GLY A 657 -29.75 13.84 -17.68
CA GLY A 657 -29.80 13.06 -16.46
C GLY A 657 -29.94 13.92 -15.20
N ALA A 658 -29.99 13.28 -14.07
CA ALA A 658 -30.09 13.95 -12.76
C ALA A 658 -28.70 14.38 -12.22
N TRP A 659 -27.82 14.81 -13.13
CA TRP A 659 -26.49 15.29 -12.80
C TRP A 659 -26.55 16.73 -12.30
N ARG A 660 -25.79 17.07 -11.28
CA ARG A 660 -25.68 18.42 -10.73
C ARG A 660 -24.27 18.96 -10.73
N GLU A 661 -23.31 18.08 -10.98
CA GLU A 661 -21.89 18.38 -11.02
C GLU A 661 -21.27 17.73 -12.27
N LEU A 662 -20.37 18.44 -12.92
CA LEU A 662 -19.53 17.98 -14.01
C LEU A 662 -18.08 18.12 -13.61
N ARG A 663 -17.33 17.02 -13.67
CA ARG A 663 -15.87 17.04 -13.64
C ARG A 663 -15.34 16.84 -15.05
N VAL A 664 -14.55 17.78 -15.53
CA VAL A 664 -13.75 17.58 -16.73
C VAL A 664 -12.32 17.32 -16.31
N TRP A 665 -11.76 16.20 -16.75
CA TRP A 665 -10.46 15.73 -16.30
C TRP A 665 -9.56 15.39 -17.48
N PRO A 666 -8.88 16.43 -18.07
CA PRO A 666 -7.82 16.21 -19.02
C PRO A 666 -6.54 15.86 -18.28
N HIS A 667 -5.97 14.72 -18.63
CA HIS A 667 -4.75 14.25 -17.97
C HIS A 667 -3.89 13.38 -18.89
N GLU A 668 -2.63 13.29 -18.54
CA GLU A 668 -1.63 12.50 -19.21
C GLU A 668 -1.17 11.37 -18.31
N VAL A 669 -1.10 10.15 -18.83
CA VAL A 669 -0.57 8.99 -18.13
C VAL A 669 0.80 8.68 -18.70
N SER A 670 1.83 8.88 -17.87
CA SER A 670 3.21 8.57 -18.22
C SER A 670 3.42 7.05 -18.36
N ASP A 671 4.57 6.70 -18.89
CA ASP A 671 5.01 5.32 -19.04
C ASP A 671 5.07 4.55 -17.71
N ASP A 672 5.37 5.24 -16.61
CA ASP A 672 5.40 4.67 -15.27
C ASP A 672 3.99 4.56 -14.63
N GLY A 673 2.94 4.94 -15.37
CA GLY A 673 1.55 4.90 -14.93
C GLY A 673 1.17 6.04 -13.98
N TRP A 674 2.01 7.09 -13.86
CA TRP A 674 1.64 8.31 -13.15
C TRP A 674 0.77 9.20 -14.02
N SER A 675 -0.19 9.88 -13.40
CA SER A 675 -1.04 10.85 -14.09
C SER A 675 -0.67 12.26 -13.66
N THR A 676 -0.59 13.15 -14.65
CA THR A 676 -0.47 14.60 -14.48
C THR A 676 -1.61 15.29 -15.20
N GLY A 677 -2.19 16.31 -14.57
CA GLY A 677 -3.23 17.11 -15.20
C GLY A 677 -2.67 17.88 -16.40
N LEU A 678 -3.42 17.90 -17.51
CA LEU A 678 -3.09 18.69 -18.68
C LEU A 678 -3.80 20.05 -18.61
N PRO A 679 -3.13 21.14 -18.99
CA PRO A 679 -3.79 22.43 -19.17
C PRO A 679 -4.77 22.37 -20.36
N ALA A 680 -5.98 22.87 -20.17
CA ALA A 680 -7.00 22.85 -21.20
C ALA A 680 -7.95 24.03 -21.09
N ASP A 681 -8.45 24.52 -22.23
CA ASP A 681 -9.57 25.42 -22.31
C ASP A 681 -10.85 24.58 -22.56
N ILE A 682 -11.85 24.77 -21.72
CA ILE A 682 -13.10 24.03 -21.75
C ILE A 682 -14.23 25.00 -22.09
N ALA A 683 -15.00 24.66 -23.10
CA ALA A 683 -16.27 25.32 -23.38
C ALA A 683 -17.43 24.37 -23.06
N LEU A 684 -18.31 24.82 -22.19
CA LEU A 684 -19.54 24.13 -21.83
C LEU A 684 -20.71 24.83 -22.53
N HIS A 685 -21.43 24.07 -23.36
CA HIS A 685 -22.65 24.54 -24.00
C HIS A 685 -23.85 23.93 -23.34
N GLU A 686 -24.61 24.76 -22.63
CA GLU A 686 -25.78 24.35 -21.84
C GLU A 686 -26.93 25.35 -22.04
N ASN A 687 -28.10 24.89 -22.42
CA ASN A 687 -29.31 25.75 -22.60
C ASN A 687 -29.07 26.99 -23.50
N GLY A 688 -28.22 26.88 -24.51
CA GLY A 688 -27.89 28.01 -25.41
C GLY A 688 -26.85 29.00 -24.84
N ALA A 689 -26.39 28.80 -23.61
CA ALA A 689 -25.28 29.56 -23.04
C ALA A 689 -23.95 28.80 -23.19
N THR A 690 -22.87 29.53 -23.34
CA THR A 690 -21.52 28.97 -23.39
C THR A 690 -20.72 29.51 -22.22
N THR A 691 -20.21 28.59 -21.38
CA THR A 691 -19.33 28.92 -20.27
C THR A 691 -17.92 28.46 -20.61
N HIS A 692 -16.97 29.36 -20.57
CA HIS A 692 -15.55 29.05 -20.78
C HIS A 692 -14.83 28.92 -19.44
N VAL A 693 -14.04 27.83 -19.30
CA VAL A 693 -13.22 27.59 -18.13
C VAL A 693 -11.83 27.17 -18.56
N ARG A 694 -10.82 27.87 -18.07
CA ARG A 694 -9.42 27.53 -18.30
C ARG A 694 -8.90 26.69 -17.14
N LEU A 695 -8.48 25.48 -17.44
CA LEU A 695 -7.83 24.59 -16.48
C LEU A 695 -6.31 24.78 -16.57
N ALA A 696 -5.70 25.11 -15.44
CA ALA A 696 -4.25 25.04 -15.32
C ALA A 696 -3.82 23.56 -15.23
N ALA A 697 -2.56 23.28 -15.55
CA ALA A 697 -1.94 22.00 -15.26
C ALA A 697 -1.93 21.79 -13.74
N SER A 698 -3.01 21.26 -13.22
CA SER A 698 -3.21 21.04 -11.79
C SER A 698 -3.71 19.63 -11.57
N ASP A 699 -3.16 19.00 -10.55
CA ASP A 699 -3.66 17.74 -10.07
C ASP A 699 -5.00 17.86 -9.32
N ASP A 700 -5.49 19.07 -9.05
CA ASP A 700 -6.76 19.27 -8.36
C ASP A 700 -7.94 19.16 -9.34
N PRO A 701 -8.98 18.36 -8.99
CA PRO A 701 -10.14 18.19 -9.84
C PRO A 701 -10.93 19.49 -9.94
N HIS A 702 -11.19 19.92 -11.16
CA HIS A 702 -12.10 21.04 -11.40
C HIS A 702 -13.53 20.52 -11.56
N VAL A 703 -14.43 20.95 -10.69
CA VAL A 703 -15.83 20.54 -10.68
C VAL A 703 -16.72 21.75 -10.94
N LEU A 704 -17.56 21.61 -11.95
CA LEU A 704 -18.50 22.65 -12.40
C LEU A 704 -19.92 22.27 -12.03
N ALA A 705 -20.75 23.22 -11.66
CA ALA A 705 -22.19 23.02 -11.52
C ALA A 705 -22.85 22.95 -12.90
N ILE A 706 -23.76 22.01 -13.12
CA ILE A 706 -24.53 21.85 -14.34
C ILE A 706 -26.02 21.61 -14.06
N ASP A 707 -26.88 21.91 -15.02
CA ASP A 707 -28.31 21.65 -14.91
C ASP A 707 -28.73 20.21 -15.26
N GLY A 708 -27.83 19.44 -15.87
CA GLY A 708 -28.08 18.05 -16.26
C GLY A 708 -28.96 17.87 -17.49
N LEU A 709 -29.15 18.91 -18.28
CA LEU A 709 -29.97 18.94 -19.48
C LEU A 709 -29.12 18.97 -20.76
N GLY A 710 -28.37 17.88 -21.02
CA GLY A 710 -27.67 17.71 -22.30
C GLY A 710 -26.51 18.68 -22.52
N THR A 711 -25.56 18.69 -21.59
CA THR A 711 -24.38 19.55 -21.67
C THR A 711 -23.40 19.05 -22.73
N GLN A 712 -23.06 19.88 -23.71
CA GLN A 712 -21.96 19.62 -24.63
C GLN A 712 -20.66 20.18 -24.06
N VAL A 713 -19.62 19.36 -24.07
CA VAL A 713 -18.29 19.71 -23.56
C VAL A 713 -17.30 19.72 -24.71
N VAL A 714 -16.65 20.84 -24.92
CA VAL A 714 -15.56 20.97 -25.88
C VAL A 714 -14.27 21.22 -25.10
N ILE A 715 -13.30 20.38 -25.31
CA ILE A 715 -12.00 20.40 -24.63
C ILE A 715 -10.94 20.72 -25.66
N GLN A 716 -10.23 21.82 -25.48
CA GLN A 716 -9.08 22.21 -26.26
C GLN A 716 -7.85 22.10 -25.33
N LEU A 717 -6.94 21.18 -25.65
CA LEU A 717 -5.66 21.11 -24.93
C LEU A 717 -4.84 22.37 -25.31
N ALA A 718 -4.28 23.01 -24.29
CA ALA A 718 -3.36 24.12 -24.56
C ALA A 718 -2.15 23.56 -25.34
N SER A 719 -1.78 24.25 -26.41
CA SER A 719 -0.54 23.94 -27.11
C SER A 719 0.62 24.12 -26.12
N GLU A 720 1.51 23.13 -26.04
CA GLU A 720 2.79 23.35 -25.36
C GLU A 720 3.47 24.54 -26.04
N GLU A 721 3.51 25.67 -25.37
CA GLU A 721 4.46 26.71 -25.78
C GLU A 721 5.85 26.11 -25.62
N PRO A 722 6.69 26.10 -26.64
CA PRO A 722 8.06 25.65 -26.49
C PRO A 722 8.74 26.58 -25.48
N VAL A 723 9.17 25.95 -24.34
CA VAL A 723 9.98 26.59 -23.30
C VAL A 723 11.37 26.90 -23.87
#